data_8927b1e0ce6a09e7cd282eafa01d4898
#
_entry.id   8927b1e0ce6a09e7cd282eafa01d4898
#
_cell.length_a   1.000
_cell.length_b   1.000
_cell.length_c   1.000
_cell.angle_alpha   90.00
_cell.angle_beta   90.00
_cell.angle_gamma   90.00
#
_symmetry.space_group_name_H-M   'P 1'
#
loop_
_entity.id
_entity.type
_entity.pdbx_description
1 polymer ?
#
loop_
_entity_poly.entity_id
_entity_poly.type
_entity_poly.pdbx_seq_one_letter_code
_entity_poly.pdbx_strand_id
1 'polypeptide(L)'
;MSTIITHRQFPGYHKYEMELAGRPLTLEVGKLAELANAAVMVGYGDTRVLVCATASARPRDGIDFFPLSVDFEEKMYAVGRIPGSFNRREGRPGEKGILTSRVIDRPIRPLFPYDFRNDVSIMATVMAVDHDCSPEIAALIGTSAALAISDIPWNGPVGAVKMGLVDGELVINPTSEQRKVSDLDVTVVSTGKKVVMIEAGANEVPNDKMFEAIQKAHEENQKQIELINKMVAEIGKPKFDYPHAAFDQELFDDIVANFMDEAKAAMDTDDKNVREQRWNAMIEKWHEKYLGDHPDMDQYLEEITYKFQKKIVKAWLLEGHRVDGRQKNEIRPLSAEVGVLPRVHGSGLFTRGQTQVLSVCTLDTLSACQKLDTIWEETEKRYMHHYNFPGYSVGEAKPARSPGRREIGHGALAERALLPVIPSVEEFPYAIRVVSEVVSSNGSTSQGSICGSTLALMDAGVPIKAPVAGISCGLIQDDNGGFTTFIDIQGVEDFHGEMDFKVAGTKKGITAIQMDLKNDGLTMEINKNALDITYDARCEILDQIMLPCIAEPRKEVSKYAPKMVIMHINPDNIRDVIGKGGSVIQKIVADTGAKIDIDDDGTIHIAAADASACDAAKKCIDDIVFVPEIGKLYYGRVVRLMTFGAFVELAPGKDGLVHISKLADHRIEKVEDACKIGDMMWVKVTDIDEKGRVNLSHKDAMREIAAKEANGERVK
;
A
#
# COMPACT_ATOMS: atom_id res chain seq x y z
N MET A 1 -7.30 31.44 -21.99
CA MET A 1 -8.69 31.90 -22.26
C MET A 1 -9.34 30.89 -23.17
N SER A 2 -10.56 30.44 -22.87
CA SER A 2 -11.32 29.58 -23.76
C SER A 2 -12.03 30.44 -24.82
N THR A 3 -11.93 30.06 -26.10
CA THR A 3 -12.69 30.69 -27.20
C THR A 3 -13.89 29.80 -27.45
N ILE A 4 -15.09 30.38 -27.39
CA ILE A 4 -16.35 29.66 -27.63
C ILE A 4 -16.99 30.22 -28.88
N ILE A 5 -17.19 29.36 -29.87
CA ILE A 5 -18.01 29.62 -31.05
C ILE A 5 -19.06 28.52 -31.10
N THR A 6 -20.33 28.86 -30.91
CA THR A 6 -21.41 27.86 -30.89
C THR A 6 -22.70 28.42 -31.43
N HIS A 7 -23.40 27.58 -32.21
CA HIS A 7 -24.80 27.78 -32.61
C HIS A 7 -25.78 27.01 -31.71
N ARG A 8 -25.25 26.19 -30.76
CA ARG A 8 -26.02 25.41 -29.81
C ARG A 8 -26.21 26.15 -28.51
N GLN A 9 -27.43 26.20 -28.03
CA GLN A 9 -27.76 26.65 -26.68
C GLN A 9 -27.76 25.44 -25.71
N PHE A 10 -27.38 25.68 -24.49
CA PHE A 10 -27.41 24.69 -23.39
C PHE A 10 -28.39 25.18 -22.31
N PRO A 11 -29.71 25.08 -22.51
CA PRO A 11 -30.68 25.61 -21.56
C PRO A 11 -30.68 24.90 -20.22
N GLY A 12 -30.18 23.67 -20.17
CA GLY A 12 -29.99 22.90 -18.93
C GLY A 12 -28.64 23.10 -18.25
N TYR A 13 -27.83 24.07 -18.70
CA TYR A 13 -26.54 24.34 -18.06
C TYR A 13 -26.74 25.07 -16.73
N HIS A 14 -26.25 24.45 -15.65
CA HIS A 14 -26.20 25.02 -14.31
C HIS A 14 -24.79 24.89 -13.74
N LYS A 15 -24.39 25.86 -12.93
CA LYS A 15 -23.12 25.88 -12.22
C LYS A 15 -23.38 26.18 -10.74
N TYR A 16 -22.86 25.32 -9.88
CA TYR A 16 -22.92 25.47 -8.43
C TYR A 16 -21.51 25.61 -7.90
N GLU A 17 -21.33 26.45 -6.89
CA GLU A 17 -20.03 26.80 -6.37
C GLU A 17 -20.05 26.83 -4.83
N MET A 18 -18.96 26.39 -4.22
CA MET A 18 -18.65 26.58 -2.80
C MET A 18 -17.15 26.64 -2.60
N GLU A 19 -16.71 27.03 -1.43
CA GLU A 19 -15.32 26.89 -0.99
C GLU A 19 -15.17 25.61 -0.19
N LEU A 20 -14.14 24.79 -0.51
CA LEU A 20 -13.78 23.58 0.21
C LEU A 20 -12.30 23.66 0.60
N ALA A 21 -12.02 23.69 1.90
CA ALA A 21 -10.67 23.82 2.44
C ALA A 21 -9.87 25.01 1.81
N GLY A 22 -10.51 26.18 1.69
CA GLY A 22 -9.89 27.39 1.14
C GLY A 22 -9.73 27.42 -0.39
N ARG A 23 -10.29 26.44 -1.11
CA ARG A 23 -10.17 26.33 -2.57
C ARG A 23 -11.55 26.22 -3.23
N PRO A 24 -11.73 26.79 -4.45
CA PRO A 24 -13.02 26.77 -5.13
C PRO A 24 -13.39 25.34 -5.56
N LEU A 25 -14.59 24.89 -5.20
CA LEU A 25 -15.24 23.69 -5.70
C LEU A 25 -16.42 24.11 -6.57
N THR A 26 -16.47 23.57 -7.82
CA THR A 26 -17.54 23.84 -8.77
C THR A 26 -18.16 22.57 -9.29
N LEU A 27 -19.49 22.54 -9.44
CA LEU A 27 -20.25 21.44 -10.01
C LEU A 27 -21.03 21.98 -11.20
N GLU A 28 -20.65 21.55 -12.43
CA GLU A 28 -21.28 21.99 -13.67
C GLU A 28 -22.06 20.84 -14.30
N VAL A 29 -23.28 21.08 -14.72
CA VAL A 29 -24.19 20.09 -15.32
C VAL A 29 -24.87 20.63 -16.59
N GLY A 30 -25.42 19.73 -17.41
CA GLY A 30 -26.25 20.08 -18.58
C GLY A 30 -25.49 20.53 -19.82
N LYS A 31 -24.15 20.32 -19.89
CA LYS A 31 -23.32 20.67 -21.06
C LYS A 31 -22.60 19.47 -21.66
N LEU A 32 -22.20 18.51 -20.84
CA LEU A 32 -21.42 17.34 -21.28
C LEU A 32 -22.22 16.06 -21.01
N ALA A 33 -21.98 15.03 -21.80
CA ALA A 33 -22.50 13.66 -21.64
C ALA A 33 -24.04 13.60 -21.44
N GLU A 34 -24.80 14.29 -22.28
CA GLU A 34 -26.28 14.40 -22.23
C GLU A 34 -27.02 13.06 -22.28
N LEU A 35 -26.40 12.00 -22.79
CA LEU A 35 -27.03 10.69 -22.90
C LEU A 35 -26.94 9.86 -21.62
N ALA A 36 -26.13 10.28 -20.64
CA ALA A 36 -26.10 9.68 -19.33
C ALA A 36 -27.34 10.06 -18.51
N ASN A 37 -27.73 9.23 -17.52
CA ASN A 37 -28.81 9.59 -16.59
C ASN A 37 -28.50 10.90 -15.88
N ALA A 38 -27.22 11.09 -15.50
CA ALA A 38 -26.66 12.39 -15.12
C ALA A 38 -25.15 12.44 -15.38
N ALA A 39 -24.65 13.66 -15.60
CA ALA A 39 -23.24 13.94 -15.73
C ALA A 39 -22.89 15.24 -15.01
N VAL A 40 -21.79 15.23 -14.26
CA VAL A 40 -21.28 16.37 -13.51
C VAL A 40 -19.81 16.58 -13.86
N MET A 41 -19.44 17.77 -14.32
CA MET A 41 -18.06 18.20 -14.38
C MET A 41 -17.70 18.85 -13.05
N VAL A 42 -16.84 18.19 -12.31
CA VAL A 42 -16.32 18.72 -11.03
C VAL A 42 -15.06 19.51 -11.28
N GLY A 43 -15.02 20.74 -10.78
CA GLY A 43 -13.80 21.54 -10.67
C GLY A 43 -13.45 21.71 -9.20
N TYR A 44 -12.23 21.30 -8.83
CA TYR A 44 -11.67 21.57 -7.50
C TYR A 44 -10.30 22.19 -7.69
N GLY A 45 -10.16 23.48 -7.39
CA GLY A 45 -9.02 24.25 -7.87
C GLY A 45 -8.92 24.12 -9.41
N ASP A 46 -7.76 23.73 -9.92
CA ASP A 46 -7.54 23.44 -11.34
C ASP A 46 -7.79 21.96 -11.72
N THR A 47 -8.07 21.09 -10.76
CA THR A 47 -8.49 19.70 -11.04
C THR A 47 -9.87 19.67 -11.71
N ARG A 48 -10.01 18.83 -12.74
CA ARG A 48 -11.27 18.60 -13.47
C ARG A 48 -11.54 17.11 -13.59
N VAL A 49 -12.70 16.68 -13.09
CA VAL A 49 -13.17 15.30 -13.19
C VAL A 49 -14.58 15.28 -13.76
N LEU A 50 -14.77 14.59 -14.89
CA LEU A 50 -16.10 14.33 -15.42
C LEU A 50 -16.64 13.02 -14.82
N VAL A 51 -17.74 13.10 -14.10
CA VAL A 51 -18.43 11.94 -13.54
C VAL A 51 -19.77 11.74 -14.25
N CYS A 52 -19.94 10.54 -14.80
CA CYS A 52 -21.16 10.12 -15.47
C CYS A 52 -21.80 8.96 -14.72
N ALA A 53 -23.10 9.04 -14.47
CA ALA A 53 -23.91 7.96 -13.92
C ALA A 53 -24.90 7.47 -14.98
N THR A 54 -24.91 6.17 -15.23
CA THR A 54 -25.84 5.52 -16.19
C THR A 54 -26.42 4.26 -15.56
N ALA A 55 -27.70 4.00 -15.87
CA ALA A 55 -28.38 2.78 -15.44
C ALA A 55 -29.09 2.11 -16.63
N SER A 56 -29.19 0.78 -16.62
CA SER A 56 -30.01 0.05 -17.57
C SER A 56 -31.50 0.28 -17.30
N ALA A 57 -32.32 0.24 -18.33
CA ALA A 57 -33.77 0.39 -18.19
C ALA A 57 -34.44 -0.79 -17.47
N ARG A 58 -33.82 -1.98 -17.52
CA ARG A 58 -34.30 -3.23 -16.89
C ARG A 58 -33.11 -4.04 -16.39
N PRO A 59 -33.30 -4.86 -15.33
CA PRO A 59 -32.30 -5.83 -14.90
C PRO A 59 -32.09 -6.89 -15.99
N ARG A 60 -30.95 -7.56 -15.98
CA ARG A 60 -30.68 -8.74 -16.81
C ARG A 60 -31.45 -9.93 -16.27
N ASP A 61 -31.87 -10.83 -17.17
CA ASP A 61 -32.56 -12.06 -16.78
C ASP A 61 -31.66 -12.93 -15.89
N GLY A 62 -32.23 -13.45 -14.81
CA GLY A 62 -31.55 -14.38 -13.88
C GLY A 62 -30.48 -13.73 -13.01
N ILE A 63 -30.45 -12.41 -12.87
CA ILE A 63 -29.50 -11.74 -11.96
C ILE A 63 -30.03 -11.70 -10.53
N ASP A 64 -29.22 -12.16 -9.60
CA ASP A 64 -29.51 -12.28 -8.16
C ASP A 64 -28.78 -11.26 -7.28
N PHE A 65 -27.86 -10.47 -7.87
CA PHE A 65 -27.09 -9.43 -7.18
C PHE A 65 -27.24 -8.05 -7.82
N PHE A 66 -26.82 -7.01 -7.12
CA PHE A 66 -26.78 -5.64 -7.65
C PHE A 66 -25.50 -5.39 -8.47
N PRO A 67 -25.61 -5.22 -9.80
CA PRO A 67 -24.45 -5.06 -10.69
C PRO A 67 -24.01 -3.59 -10.78
N LEU A 68 -23.35 -3.07 -9.76
CA LEU A 68 -22.72 -1.75 -9.76
C LEU A 68 -21.28 -1.86 -10.27
N SER A 69 -20.96 -1.10 -11.31
CA SER A 69 -19.61 -0.88 -11.81
C SER A 69 -19.18 0.55 -11.52
N VAL A 70 -18.01 0.70 -10.90
CA VAL A 70 -17.38 2.00 -10.68
C VAL A 70 -15.99 1.97 -11.29
N ASP A 71 -15.71 2.92 -12.18
CA ASP A 71 -14.43 3.06 -12.86
C ASP A 71 -13.88 4.47 -12.69
N PHE A 72 -12.63 4.55 -12.23
CA PHE A 72 -11.85 5.77 -12.12
C PHE A 72 -10.77 5.75 -13.19
N GLU A 73 -10.92 6.62 -14.19
CA GLU A 73 -10.09 6.64 -15.39
C GLU A 73 -9.01 7.72 -15.25
N GLU A 74 -7.77 7.27 -15.06
CA GLU A 74 -6.58 8.12 -15.04
C GLU A 74 -6.14 8.40 -16.48
N LYS A 75 -6.12 9.69 -16.90
CA LYS A 75 -5.69 10.11 -18.22
C LYS A 75 -4.37 10.88 -18.11
N MET A 76 -3.31 10.39 -18.76
CA MET A 76 -1.97 11.01 -18.66
C MET A 76 -1.94 12.44 -19.22
N TYR A 77 -2.83 12.79 -20.14
CA TYR A 77 -2.96 14.17 -20.59
C TYR A 77 -3.40 15.12 -19.47
N ALA A 78 -4.05 14.62 -18.41
CA ALA A 78 -4.46 15.43 -17.28
C ALA A 78 -3.28 16.06 -16.50
N VAL A 79 -2.08 15.48 -16.63
CA VAL A 79 -0.80 15.99 -16.10
C VAL A 79 0.19 16.36 -17.22
N GLY A 80 -0.32 16.57 -18.47
CA GLY A 80 0.49 16.99 -19.61
C GLY A 80 1.49 15.94 -20.11
N ARG A 81 1.25 14.65 -19.86
CA ARG A 81 2.16 13.55 -20.22
C ARG A 81 1.56 12.62 -21.28
N ILE A 82 2.43 12.01 -22.07
CA ILE A 82 2.09 10.89 -22.95
C ILE A 82 2.39 9.60 -22.18
N PRO A 83 1.50 8.57 -22.21
CA PRO A 83 1.74 7.30 -21.53
C PRO A 83 3.08 6.66 -21.89
N GLY A 84 3.81 6.13 -20.90
CA GLY A 84 5.11 5.49 -21.08
C GLY A 84 5.04 4.12 -21.75
N SER A 85 3.83 3.51 -21.89
CA SER A 85 3.62 2.22 -22.53
C SER A 85 4.05 2.20 -24.00
N PHE A 86 4.35 1.02 -24.55
CA PHE A 86 4.77 0.86 -25.94
C PHE A 86 3.78 1.49 -26.94
N ASN A 87 2.48 1.31 -26.72
CA ASN A 87 1.43 1.85 -27.59
C ASN A 87 1.13 3.34 -27.35
N ARG A 88 1.81 3.98 -26.38
CA ARG A 88 1.58 5.37 -25.98
C ARG A 88 0.10 5.69 -25.69
N ARG A 89 -0.59 4.70 -25.11
CA ARG A 89 -1.99 4.77 -24.73
C ARG A 89 -2.19 4.18 -23.35
N GLU A 90 -3.13 4.72 -22.58
CA GLU A 90 -3.58 4.13 -21.32
C GLU A 90 -4.12 2.71 -21.57
N GLY A 91 -3.69 1.77 -20.75
CA GLY A 91 -4.12 0.37 -20.78
C GLY A 91 -5.28 0.12 -19.80
N ARG A 92 -5.22 -1.03 -19.12
CA ARG A 92 -6.13 -1.31 -18.00
C ARG A 92 -5.82 -0.35 -16.84
N PRO A 93 -6.83 0.00 -16.01
CA PRO A 93 -6.60 0.81 -14.83
C PRO A 93 -5.43 0.27 -13.99
N GLY A 94 -4.54 1.16 -13.58
CA GLY A 94 -3.45 0.84 -12.66
C GLY A 94 -3.98 0.54 -11.25
N GLU A 95 -3.09 0.11 -10.35
CA GLU A 95 -3.42 -0.21 -8.96
C GLU A 95 -4.17 0.96 -8.28
N LYS A 96 -3.65 2.18 -8.40
CA LYS A 96 -4.24 3.39 -7.80
C LYS A 96 -5.65 3.67 -8.34
N GLY A 97 -5.86 3.56 -9.65
CA GLY A 97 -7.19 3.71 -10.27
C GLY A 97 -8.20 2.66 -9.77
N ILE A 98 -7.75 1.41 -9.61
CA ILE A 98 -8.58 0.34 -9.03
C ILE A 98 -8.93 0.64 -7.57
N LEU A 99 -7.97 1.10 -6.77
CA LEU A 99 -8.19 1.45 -5.37
C LEU A 99 -9.14 2.64 -5.24
N THR A 100 -8.97 3.69 -6.05
CA THR A 100 -9.88 4.84 -6.06
C THR A 100 -11.30 4.42 -6.49
N SER A 101 -11.45 3.54 -7.49
CA SER A 101 -12.75 2.98 -7.85
C SER A 101 -13.44 2.30 -6.66
N ARG A 102 -12.68 1.56 -5.84
CA ARG A 102 -13.19 0.91 -4.62
C ARG A 102 -13.55 1.91 -3.51
N VAL A 103 -12.78 3.00 -3.38
CA VAL A 103 -13.08 4.10 -2.44
C VAL A 103 -14.39 4.79 -2.81
N ILE A 104 -14.72 4.89 -4.12
CA ILE A 104 -15.99 5.45 -4.61
C ILE A 104 -17.14 4.45 -4.45
N ASP A 105 -16.93 3.18 -4.79
CA ASP A 105 -17.96 2.11 -4.73
C ASP A 105 -18.51 1.92 -3.30
N ARG A 106 -17.63 1.80 -2.32
CA ARG A 106 -17.98 1.43 -0.93
C ARG A 106 -19.02 2.34 -0.28
N PRO A 107 -18.89 3.69 -0.32
CA PRO A 107 -19.88 4.56 0.33
C PRO A 107 -21.20 4.69 -0.42
N ILE A 108 -21.24 4.41 -1.73
CA ILE A 108 -22.45 4.58 -2.52
C ILE A 108 -23.29 3.31 -2.61
N ARG A 109 -22.66 2.13 -2.63
CA ARG A 109 -23.31 0.82 -2.80
C ARG A 109 -24.38 0.53 -1.74
N PRO A 110 -24.14 0.74 -0.43
CA PRO A 110 -25.15 0.47 0.60
C PRO A 110 -26.36 1.39 0.58
N LEU A 111 -26.28 2.51 -0.17
CA LEU A 111 -27.35 3.49 -0.27
C LEU A 111 -28.32 3.22 -1.44
N PHE A 112 -28.06 2.19 -2.27
CA PHE A 112 -29.05 1.71 -3.23
C PHE A 112 -30.11 0.86 -2.51
N PRO A 113 -31.36 0.80 -3.04
CA PRO A 113 -32.36 -0.11 -2.51
C PRO A 113 -31.88 -1.56 -2.56
N TYR A 114 -32.18 -2.33 -1.52
CA TYR A 114 -31.69 -3.71 -1.36
C TYR A 114 -32.08 -4.62 -2.53
N ASP A 115 -33.27 -4.43 -3.09
CA ASP A 115 -33.84 -5.24 -4.17
C ASP A 115 -33.57 -4.67 -5.58
N PHE A 116 -32.78 -3.61 -5.69
CA PHE A 116 -32.42 -3.00 -6.97
C PHE A 116 -31.44 -3.88 -7.75
N ARG A 117 -31.77 -4.27 -8.97
CA ARG A 117 -30.99 -5.23 -9.80
C ARG A 117 -30.64 -4.67 -11.19
N ASN A 118 -31.00 -3.45 -11.54
CA ASN A 118 -30.56 -2.84 -12.80
C ASN A 118 -29.03 -2.63 -12.79
N ASP A 119 -28.40 -2.77 -13.96
CA ASP A 119 -26.99 -2.41 -14.11
C ASP A 119 -26.83 -0.91 -13.85
N VAL A 120 -25.84 -0.55 -13.02
CA VAL A 120 -25.42 0.84 -12.82
C VAL A 120 -23.93 0.96 -13.10
N SER A 121 -23.58 1.95 -13.91
CA SER A 121 -22.19 2.31 -14.19
C SER A 121 -21.90 3.74 -13.77
N ILE A 122 -20.88 3.90 -12.95
CA ILE A 122 -20.30 5.20 -12.56
C ILE A 122 -18.92 5.28 -13.21
N MET A 123 -18.73 6.28 -14.05
CA MET A 123 -17.44 6.54 -14.68
C MET A 123 -16.93 7.92 -14.28
N ALA A 124 -15.81 7.97 -13.58
CA ALA A 124 -15.10 9.19 -13.21
C ALA A 124 -13.85 9.32 -14.07
N THR A 125 -13.82 10.27 -15.00
CA THR A 125 -12.68 10.52 -15.89
C THR A 125 -11.92 11.75 -15.43
N VAL A 126 -10.66 11.58 -15.08
CA VAL A 126 -9.75 12.67 -14.66
C VAL A 126 -9.25 13.39 -15.92
N MET A 127 -9.57 14.68 -16.06
CA MET A 127 -9.26 15.48 -17.24
C MET A 127 -8.19 16.53 -17.03
N ALA A 128 -7.99 16.99 -15.80
CA ALA A 128 -6.90 17.86 -15.38
C ALA A 128 -6.60 17.62 -13.90
N VAL A 129 -5.34 17.71 -13.50
CA VAL A 129 -4.89 17.52 -12.12
C VAL A 129 -4.12 18.72 -11.63
N ASP A 130 -4.59 19.26 -10.52
CA ASP A 130 -3.87 20.12 -9.60
C ASP A 130 -3.52 19.25 -8.38
N HIS A 131 -2.23 19.05 -8.11
CA HIS A 131 -1.81 18.13 -7.04
C HIS A 131 -2.23 18.60 -5.64
N ASP A 132 -2.57 19.88 -5.45
CA ASP A 132 -3.16 20.38 -4.21
C ASP A 132 -4.65 20.06 -4.07
N CYS A 133 -5.30 19.66 -5.15
CA CYS A 133 -6.73 19.39 -5.24
C CYS A 133 -7.01 17.97 -5.70
N SER A 134 -7.18 17.05 -4.75
CA SER A 134 -7.30 15.62 -5.01
C SER A 134 -8.39 15.26 -6.03
N PRO A 135 -8.06 14.60 -7.15
CA PRO A 135 -9.06 14.11 -8.10
C PRO A 135 -9.94 12.99 -7.52
N GLU A 136 -9.48 12.27 -6.50
CA GLU A 136 -10.25 11.26 -5.76
C GLU A 136 -11.43 11.91 -5.01
N ILE A 137 -11.17 13.01 -4.28
CA ILE A 137 -12.22 13.76 -3.57
C ILE A 137 -13.19 14.40 -4.58
N ALA A 138 -12.69 14.96 -5.66
CA ALA A 138 -13.54 15.50 -6.74
C ALA A 138 -14.44 14.41 -7.36
N ALA A 139 -13.91 13.20 -7.58
CA ALA A 139 -14.69 12.07 -8.10
C ALA A 139 -15.77 11.59 -7.12
N LEU A 140 -15.49 11.53 -5.82
CA LEU A 140 -16.46 11.18 -4.78
C LEU A 140 -17.62 12.17 -4.74
N ILE A 141 -17.31 13.48 -4.68
CA ILE A 141 -18.32 14.54 -4.68
C ILE A 141 -19.14 14.52 -5.97
N GLY A 142 -18.47 14.37 -7.12
CA GLY A 142 -19.13 14.28 -8.42
C GLY A 142 -20.04 13.07 -8.55
N THR A 143 -19.64 11.92 -8.01
CA THR A 143 -20.45 10.69 -7.97
C THR A 143 -21.71 10.91 -7.13
N SER A 144 -21.56 11.49 -5.94
CA SER A 144 -22.68 11.83 -5.08
C SER A 144 -23.66 12.79 -5.77
N ALA A 145 -23.14 13.86 -6.38
CA ALA A 145 -23.97 14.82 -7.10
C ALA A 145 -24.67 14.19 -8.32
N ALA A 146 -23.96 13.41 -9.14
CA ALA A 146 -24.53 12.76 -10.32
C ALA A 146 -25.64 11.77 -9.96
N LEU A 147 -25.44 10.91 -8.97
CA LEU A 147 -26.47 9.98 -8.49
C LEU A 147 -27.66 10.73 -7.87
N ALA A 148 -27.42 11.76 -7.09
CA ALA A 148 -28.48 12.50 -6.40
C ALA A 148 -29.41 13.21 -7.40
N ILE A 149 -28.86 13.91 -8.43
CA ILE A 149 -29.67 14.63 -9.44
C ILE A 149 -30.24 13.73 -10.54
N SER A 150 -29.73 12.49 -10.70
CA SER A 150 -30.22 11.53 -11.71
C SER A 150 -31.60 10.99 -11.35
N ASP A 151 -32.21 10.29 -12.29
CA ASP A 151 -33.41 9.49 -12.07
C ASP A 151 -33.13 8.10 -11.48
N ILE A 152 -31.88 7.73 -11.23
CA ILE A 152 -31.48 6.43 -10.64
C ILE A 152 -31.92 6.39 -9.16
N PRO A 153 -32.60 5.32 -8.68
CA PRO A 153 -32.98 5.15 -7.29
C PRO A 153 -31.73 5.03 -6.40
N TRP A 154 -31.50 6.03 -5.53
CA TRP A 154 -30.37 6.08 -4.62
C TRP A 154 -30.64 7.00 -3.43
N ASN A 155 -30.27 6.61 -2.20
CA ASN A 155 -30.61 7.24 -0.93
C ASN A 155 -29.52 8.17 -0.36
N GLY A 156 -28.68 8.76 -1.23
CA GLY A 156 -27.75 9.84 -0.82
C GLY A 156 -28.48 11.19 -0.65
N PRO A 157 -27.73 12.31 -0.62
CA PRO A 157 -26.30 12.42 -1.00
C PRO A 157 -25.31 12.11 0.11
N VAL A 158 -24.02 11.98 -0.30
CA VAL A 158 -22.86 11.88 0.58
C VAL A 158 -21.88 13.02 0.33
N GLY A 159 -21.16 13.43 1.38
CA GLY A 159 -20.00 14.32 1.30
C GLY A 159 -18.70 13.55 1.58
N ALA A 160 -17.58 14.05 1.06
CA ALA A 160 -16.28 13.43 1.21
C ALA A 160 -15.16 14.42 1.40
N VAL A 161 -14.29 14.20 2.39
CA VAL A 161 -13.04 14.94 2.57
C VAL A 161 -11.92 13.98 2.95
N LYS A 162 -10.69 14.44 2.71
CA LYS A 162 -9.46 13.85 3.21
C LYS A 162 -8.95 14.66 4.41
N MET A 163 -8.50 13.98 5.46
CA MET A 163 -7.89 14.63 6.62
C MET A 163 -6.43 14.25 6.71
N GLY A 164 -5.58 15.25 6.93
CA GLY A 164 -4.18 15.08 7.30
C GLY A 164 -3.93 15.49 8.74
N LEU A 165 -2.76 15.12 9.27
CA LEU A 165 -2.23 15.54 10.57
C LEU A 165 -0.84 16.11 10.35
N VAL A 166 -0.70 17.43 10.38
CA VAL A 166 0.54 18.16 10.11
C VAL A 166 0.91 18.93 11.36
N ASP A 167 2.10 18.70 11.91
CA ASP A 167 2.58 19.33 13.14
C ASP A 167 1.60 19.22 14.32
N GLY A 168 0.85 18.09 14.39
CA GLY A 168 -0.15 17.82 15.41
C GLY A 168 -1.52 18.44 15.17
N GLU A 169 -1.70 19.23 14.11
CA GLU A 169 -2.95 19.89 13.73
C GLU A 169 -3.66 19.16 12.59
N LEU A 170 -4.98 19.01 12.72
CA LEU A 170 -5.82 18.40 11.69
C LEU A 170 -6.08 19.35 10.53
N VAL A 171 -5.73 18.94 9.32
CA VAL A 171 -5.87 19.69 8.08
C VAL A 171 -6.86 19.01 7.14
N ILE A 172 -7.83 19.76 6.61
CA ILE A 172 -8.82 19.27 5.64
C ILE A 172 -8.21 19.37 4.23
N ASN A 173 -8.28 18.27 3.46
CA ASN A 173 -7.76 18.16 2.10
C ASN A 173 -6.33 18.74 1.99
N PRO A 174 -5.32 18.14 2.65
CA PRO A 174 -3.97 18.68 2.70
C PRO A 174 -3.39 18.86 1.30
N THR A 175 -2.61 19.94 1.11
CA THR A 175 -1.86 20.20 -0.14
C THR A 175 -0.80 19.14 -0.38
N SER A 176 -0.19 19.13 -1.57
CA SER A 176 0.90 18.21 -1.90
C SER A 176 2.04 18.27 -0.88
N GLU A 177 2.50 19.48 -0.53
CA GLU A 177 3.58 19.65 0.47
C GLU A 177 3.16 19.20 1.88
N GLN A 178 1.92 19.47 2.28
CA GLN A 178 1.40 19.02 3.57
C GLN A 178 1.30 17.50 3.66
N ARG A 179 0.92 16.82 2.55
CA ARG A 179 0.86 15.35 2.51
C ARG A 179 2.21 14.68 2.73
N LYS A 180 3.31 15.28 2.27
CA LYS A 180 4.67 14.73 2.45
C LYS A 180 5.10 14.62 3.92
N VAL A 181 4.56 15.48 4.77
CA VAL A 181 4.91 15.57 6.20
C VAL A 181 3.76 15.17 7.12
N SER A 182 2.64 14.75 6.56
CA SER A 182 1.45 14.40 7.33
C SER A 182 1.57 13.01 7.95
N ASP A 183 1.27 12.89 9.24
CA ASP A 183 1.17 11.60 9.94
C ASP A 183 -0.16 10.86 9.68
N LEU A 184 -1.09 11.48 8.94
CA LEU A 184 -2.41 10.94 8.67
C LEU A 184 -2.83 11.20 7.23
N ASP A 185 -3.37 10.19 6.57
CA ASP A 185 -4.11 10.27 5.33
C ASP A 185 -5.41 9.48 5.49
N VAL A 186 -6.50 10.13 5.93
CA VAL A 186 -7.80 9.49 6.09
C VAL A 186 -8.85 10.12 5.21
N THR A 187 -9.49 9.31 4.37
CA THR A 187 -10.68 9.69 3.61
C THR A 187 -11.92 9.27 4.39
N VAL A 188 -12.80 10.23 4.64
CA VAL A 188 -14.09 10.01 5.34
C VAL A 188 -15.24 10.44 4.46
N VAL A 189 -16.17 9.53 4.25
CA VAL A 189 -17.42 9.80 3.53
C VAL A 189 -18.60 9.67 4.47
N SER A 190 -19.52 10.64 4.41
CA SER A 190 -20.67 10.71 5.32
C SER A 190 -21.97 11.06 4.59
N THR A 191 -23.08 10.53 5.08
CA THR A 191 -24.43 11.06 4.85
C THR A 191 -24.68 12.25 5.77
N GLY A 192 -25.89 12.82 5.74
CA GLY A 192 -26.29 13.88 6.65
C GLY A 192 -26.25 13.52 8.15
N LYS A 193 -26.20 12.23 8.49
CA LYS A 193 -26.28 11.77 9.89
C LYS A 193 -25.21 10.77 10.29
N LYS A 194 -24.63 10.02 9.35
CA LYS A 194 -23.80 8.85 9.61
C LYS A 194 -22.54 8.85 8.75
N VAL A 195 -21.49 8.23 9.24
CA VAL A 195 -20.27 7.93 8.45
C VAL A 195 -20.49 6.63 7.69
N VAL A 196 -20.28 6.66 6.37
CA VAL A 196 -20.52 5.50 5.47
C VAL A 196 -19.25 4.88 4.95
N MET A 197 -18.08 5.55 5.04
CA MET A 197 -16.80 4.99 4.67
C MET A 197 -15.66 5.70 5.39
N ILE A 198 -14.70 4.92 5.85
CA ILE A 198 -13.40 5.36 6.37
C ILE A 198 -12.32 4.53 5.69
N GLU A 199 -11.33 5.21 5.12
CA GLU A 199 -10.11 4.58 4.65
C GLU A 199 -8.91 5.41 5.09
N ALA A 200 -8.01 4.82 5.88
CA ALA A 200 -6.89 5.56 6.46
C ALA A 200 -5.56 4.83 6.27
N GLY A 201 -4.52 5.63 6.04
CA GLY A 201 -3.13 5.33 6.32
C GLY A 201 -2.63 6.30 7.39
N ALA A 202 -1.85 5.82 8.36
CA ALA A 202 -1.43 6.66 9.48
C ALA A 202 -0.06 6.24 10.02
N ASN A 203 0.70 7.20 10.52
CA ASN A 203 1.99 6.98 11.14
C ASN A 203 1.81 6.83 12.66
N GLU A 204 1.28 5.67 13.08
CA GLU A 204 1.01 5.34 14.49
C GLU A 204 0.14 6.38 15.22
N VAL A 205 -0.93 6.85 14.57
CA VAL A 205 -1.82 7.87 15.13
C VAL A 205 -2.67 7.29 16.26
N PRO A 206 -2.76 7.95 17.44
CA PRO A 206 -3.60 7.51 18.54
C PRO A 206 -5.10 7.48 18.19
N ASN A 207 -5.87 6.57 18.82
CA ASN A 207 -7.29 6.40 18.58
C ASN A 207 -8.09 7.69 18.76
N ASP A 208 -7.80 8.47 19.81
CA ASP A 208 -8.53 9.72 20.08
C ASP A 208 -8.31 10.76 18.96
N LYS A 209 -7.08 10.85 18.43
CA LYS A 209 -6.77 11.78 17.34
C LYS A 209 -7.39 11.31 16.02
N MET A 210 -7.43 10.01 15.77
CA MET A 210 -8.14 9.42 14.63
C MET A 210 -9.64 9.70 14.73
N PHE A 211 -10.24 9.54 15.90
CA PHE A 211 -11.65 9.82 16.13
C PHE A 211 -11.99 11.32 15.94
N GLU A 212 -11.14 12.23 16.44
CA GLU A 212 -11.25 13.67 16.21
C GLU A 212 -11.24 14.01 14.70
N ALA A 213 -10.34 13.36 13.94
CA ALA A 213 -10.28 13.54 12.49
C ALA A 213 -11.57 13.09 11.79
N ILE A 214 -12.14 11.95 12.20
CA ILE A 214 -13.42 11.45 11.66
C ILE A 214 -14.57 12.41 11.97
N GLN A 215 -14.65 12.95 13.18
CA GLN A 215 -15.68 13.92 13.57
C GLN A 215 -15.59 15.19 12.74
N LYS A 216 -14.40 15.78 12.67
CA LYS A 216 -14.15 17.01 11.90
C LYS A 216 -14.45 16.83 10.40
N ALA A 217 -14.10 15.67 9.84
CA ALA A 217 -14.44 15.32 8.47
C ALA A 217 -15.95 15.21 8.25
N HIS A 218 -16.65 14.56 9.17
CA HIS A 218 -18.12 14.46 9.09
C HIS A 218 -18.80 15.84 9.12
N GLU A 219 -18.34 16.76 9.96
CA GLU A 219 -18.84 18.14 10.03
C GLU A 219 -18.60 18.89 8.71
N GLU A 220 -17.43 18.76 8.11
CA GLU A 220 -17.11 19.42 6.84
C GLU A 220 -17.90 18.84 5.65
N ASN A 221 -18.17 17.54 5.67
CA ASN A 221 -18.98 16.86 4.65
C ASN A 221 -20.41 17.42 4.58
N GLN A 222 -20.98 17.97 5.65
CA GLN A 222 -22.34 18.53 5.66
C GLN A 222 -22.49 19.70 4.69
N LYS A 223 -21.46 20.53 4.52
CA LYS A 223 -21.47 21.66 3.58
C LYS A 223 -21.65 21.21 2.12
N GLN A 224 -21.00 20.10 1.75
CA GLN A 224 -21.14 19.52 0.41
C GLN A 224 -22.52 18.91 0.21
N ILE A 225 -23.06 18.23 1.23
CA ILE A 225 -24.39 17.65 1.24
C ILE A 225 -25.47 18.73 1.06
N GLU A 226 -25.34 19.88 1.72
CA GLU A 226 -26.22 21.02 1.56
C GLU A 226 -26.21 21.56 0.12
N LEU A 227 -25.01 21.69 -0.51
CA LEU A 227 -24.88 22.10 -1.90
C LEU A 227 -25.56 21.11 -2.84
N ILE A 228 -25.34 19.80 -2.67
CA ILE A 228 -25.94 18.77 -3.50
C ILE A 228 -27.47 18.73 -3.30
N ASN A 229 -27.96 18.88 -2.10
CA ASN A 229 -29.41 18.97 -1.83
C ASN A 229 -30.06 20.19 -2.52
N LYS A 230 -29.36 21.32 -2.59
CA LYS A 230 -29.80 22.47 -3.37
C LYS A 230 -29.88 22.13 -4.87
N MET A 231 -28.87 21.43 -5.42
CA MET A 231 -28.88 20.95 -6.79
C MET A 231 -30.08 20.03 -7.06
N VAL A 232 -30.35 19.08 -6.15
CA VAL A 232 -31.49 18.15 -6.26
C VAL A 232 -32.81 18.91 -6.30
N ALA A 233 -33.00 19.94 -5.43
CA ALA A 233 -34.20 20.75 -5.37
C ALA A 233 -34.42 21.56 -6.66
N GLU A 234 -33.36 22.01 -7.33
CA GLU A 234 -33.46 22.86 -8.54
C GLU A 234 -33.52 22.03 -9.85
N ILE A 235 -32.77 20.95 -9.96
CA ILE A 235 -32.58 20.23 -11.22
C ILE A 235 -32.68 18.69 -11.09
N GLY A 236 -32.99 18.17 -9.91
CA GLY A 236 -33.15 16.75 -9.65
C GLY A 236 -34.25 16.12 -10.48
N LYS A 237 -34.00 14.94 -11.03
CA LYS A 237 -34.99 14.16 -11.76
C LYS A 237 -35.78 13.27 -10.79
N PRO A 238 -37.10 13.03 -11.04
CA PRO A 238 -37.84 11.99 -10.32
C PRO A 238 -37.16 10.62 -10.50
N LYS A 239 -37.05 9.85 -9.42
CA LYS A 239 -36.46 8.49 -9.47
C LYS A 239 -37.38 7.56 -10.27
N PHE A 240 -36.83 6.76 -11.20
CA PHE A 240 -37.62 5.80 -11.93
C PHE A 240 -38.01 4.61 -11.04
N ASP A 241 -39.15 4.03 -11.37
CA ASP A 241 -39.61 2.79 -10.76
C ASP A 241 -38.93 1.59 -11.47
N TYR A 242 -38.66 0.50 -10.73
CA TYR A 242 -37.92 -0.66 -11.24
C TYR A 242 -38.65 -1.96 -10.85
N PRO A 243 -38.40 -3.08 -11.55
CA PRO A 243 -38.95 -4.35 -11.16
C PRO A 243 -38.41 -4.77 -9.79
N HIS A 244 -39.29 -4.81 -8.78
CA HIS A 244 -38.94 -5.33 -7.47
C HIS A 244 -38.76 -6.84 -7.53
N ALA A 245 -37.70 -7.36 -6.88
CA ALA A 245 -37.47 -8.79 -6.80
C ALA A 245 -38.65 -9.46 -6.10
N ALA A 246 -39.31 -10.37 -6.79
CA ALA A 246 -40.37 -11.17 -6.16
C ALA A 246 -39.73 -12.09 -5.10
N PHE A 247 -40.32 -12.11 -3.92
CA PHE A 247 -39.93 -12.98 -2.82
C PHE A 247 -41.17 -13.56 -2.19
N ASP A 248 -41.22 -14.89 -2.14
CA ASP A 248 -42.33 -15.61 -1.50
C ASP A 248 -42.18 -15.56 0.02
N GLN A 249 -42.81 -14.54 0.64
CA GLN A 249 -42.72 -14.29 2.08
C GLN A 249 -43.48 -15.39 2.86
N GLU A 250 -44.57 -15.94 2.31
CA GLU A 250 -45.35 -16.99 2.96
C GLU A 250 -44.55 -18.30 3.03
N LEU A 251 -43.94 -18.69 1.92
CA LEU A 251 -43.01 -19.82 1.87
C LEU A 251 -41.84 -19.65 2.85
N PHE A 252 -41.23 -18.47 2.87
CA PHE A 252 -40.11 -18.18 3.79
C PHE A 252 -40.55 -18.32 5.25
N ASP A 253 -41.69 -17.75 5.63
CA ASP A 253 -42.19 -17.81 7.00
C ASP A 253 -42.53 -19.25 7.42
N ASP A 254 -43.06 -20.05 6.52
CA ASP A 254 -43.34 -21.47 6.79
C ASP A 254 -42.07 -22.30 6.93
N ILE A 255 -41.04 -22.05 6.07
CA ILE A 255 -39.73 -22.68 6.21
C ILE A 255 -39.10 -22.30 7.55
N VAL A 256 -39.09 -21.03 7.92
CA VAL A 256 -38.55 -20.55 9.20
C VAL A 256 -39.28 -21.21 10.38
N ALA A 257 -40.61 -21.30 10.34
CA ALA A 257 -41.41 -21.91 11.41
C ALA A 257 -41.12 -23.41 11.61
N ASN A 258 -40.90 -24.13 10.51
CA ASN A 258 -40.72 -25.59 10.56
C ASN A 258 -39.25 -26.02 10.77
N PHE A 259 -38.25 -25.20 10.43
CA PHE A 259 -36.86 -25.62 10.41
C PHE A 259 -35.93 -24.76 11.32
N MET A 260 -36.47 -23.90 12.17
CA MET A 260 -35.65 -23.00 13.03
C MET A 260 -34.66 -23.76 13.91
N ASP A 261 -35.09 -24.83 14.58
CA ASP A 261 -34.21 -25.55 15.50
C ASP A 261 -33.13 -26.34 14.74
N GLU A 262 -33.47 -26.92 13.59
CA GLU A 262 -32.50 -27.60 12.72
C GLU A 262 -31.50 -26.61 12.09
N ALA A 263 -31.97 -25.46 11.66
CA ALA A 263 -31.13 -24.36 11.15
C ALA A 263 -30.16 -23.84 12.20
N LYS A 264 -30.61 -23.64 13.44
CA LYS A 264 -29.72 -23.27 14.56
C LYS A 264 -28.68 -24.37 14.80
N ALA A 265 -29.06 -25.64 14.84
CA ALA A 265 -28.14 -26.77 15.01
C ALA A 265 -27.15 -26.90 13.85
N ALA A 266 -27.53 -26.54 12.62
CA ALA A 266 -26.64 -26.53 11.46
C ALA A 266 -25.63 -25.40 11.54
N MET A 267 -26.03 -24.23 12.06
CA MET A 267 -25.17 -23.03 12.18
C MET A 267 -24.21 -23.10 13.38
N ASP A 268 -24.54 -23.84 14.44
CA ASP A 268 -23.77 -23.92 15.69
C ASP A 268 -22.54 -24.83 15.52
N THR A 269 -21.50 -24.29 14.90
CA THR A 269 -20.20 -24.96 14.70
C THR A 269 -19.15 -23.95 14.25
N ASP A 270 -17.90 -24.15 14.67
CA ASP A 270 -16.71 -23.40 14.24
C ASP A 270 -16.19 -23.86 12.86
N ASP A 271 -16.54 -25.10 12.44
CA ASP A 271 -16.10 -25.67 11.16
C ASP A 271 -17.04 -25.26 10.01
N LYS A 272 -16.48 -24.50 9.06
CA LYS A 272 -17.19 -24.06 7.85
C LYS A 272 -17.74 -25.24 7.04
N ASN A 273 -16.96 -26.32 6.85
CA ASN A 273 -17.35 -27.43 6.00
C ASN A 273 -18.49 -28.23 6.65
N VAL A 274 -18.43 -28.41 7.96
CA VAL A 274 -19.51 -29.07 8.73
C VAL A 274 -20.83 -28.28 8.65
N ARG A 275 -20.72 -26.93 8.74
CA ARG A 275 -21.86 -26.01 8.59
C ARG A 275 -22.50 -26.13 7.22
N GLU A 276 -21.69 -26.08 6.16
CA GLU A 276 -22.18 -26.21 4.78
C GLU A 276 -22.85 -27.57 4.53
N GLN A 277 -22.25 -28.65 5.00
CA GLN A 277 -22.86 -30.01 4.89
C GLN A 277 -24.21 -30.11 5.58
N ARG A 278 -24.32 -29.62 6.83
CA ARG A 278 -25.57 -29.64 7.58
C ARG A 278 -26.64 -28.77 6.92
N TRP A 279 -26.25 -27.60 6.42
CA TRP A 279 -27.16 -26.69 5.74
C TRP A 279 -27.67 -27.27 4.43
N ASN A 280 -26.81 -27.86 3.61
CA ASN A 280 -27.20 -28.53 2.37
C ASN A 280 -28.17 -29.70 2.62
N ALA A 281 -27.93 -30.51 3.64
CA ALA A 281 -28.85 -31.59 4.03
C ALA A 281 -30.24 -31.06 4.46
N MET A 282 -30.30 -29.86 5.04
CA MET A 282 -31.57 -29.20 5.36
C MET A 282 -32.28 -28.68 4.10
N ILE A 283 -31.54 -28.14 3.13
CA ILE A 283 -32.09 -27.70 1.83
C ILE A 283 -32.72 -28.89 1.09
N GLU A 284 -32.12 -30.09 1.14
CA GLU A 284 -32.73 -31.29 0.55
C GLU A 284 -34.10 -31.57 1.15
N LYS A 285 -34.28 -31.41 2.48
CA LYS A 285 -35.57 -31.56 3.13
C LYS A 285 -36.58 -30.47 2.74
N TRP A 286 -36.11 -29.25 2.47
CA TRP A 286 -36.97 -28.19 1.94
C TRP A 286 -37.51 -28.57 0.57
N HIS A 287 -36.65 -29.09 -0.32
CA HIS A 287 -37.07 -29.58 -1.64
C HIS A 287 -38.11 -30.67 -1.53
N GLU A 288 -37.90 -31.70 -0.65
CA GLU A 288 -38.84 -32.78 -0.43
C GLU A 288 -40.21 -32.26 0.04
N LYS A 289 -40.24 -31.23 0.90
CA LYS A 289 -41.46 -30.72 1.48
C LYS A 289 -42.21 -29.72 0.59
N TYR A 290 -41.47 -28.80 -0.07
CA TYR A 290 -42.07 -27.60 -0.67
C TYR A 290 -42.04 -27.59 -2.20
N LEU A 291 -41.13 -28.29 -2.87
CA LEU A 291 -40.95 -28.18 -4.32
C LEU A 291 -42.21 -28.59 -5.12
N GLY A 292 -43.06 -29.48 -4.55
CA GLY A 292 -44.32 -29.87 -5.18
C GLY A 292 -45.34 -28.75 -5.28
N ASP A 293 -45.44 -27.91 -4.24
CA ASP A 293 -46.39 -26.80 -4.15
C ASP A 293 -45.74 -25.45 -4.65
N HIS A 294 -44.41 -25.35 -4.58
CA HIS A 294 -43.63 -24.17 -5.00
C HIS A 294 -42.56 -24.58 -6.03
N PRO A 295 -42.90 -24.86 -7.28
CA PRO A 295 -41.96 -25.37 -8.29
C PRO A 295 -40.88 -24.37 -8.70
N ASP A 296 -41.05 -23.09 -8.39
CA ASP A 296 -40.11 -21.97 -8.60
C ASP A 296 -39.24 -21.67 -7.40
N MET A 297 -39.31 -22.44 -6.31
CA MET A 297 -38.56 -22.24 -5.06
C MET A 297 -37.04 -22.12 -5.31
N ASP A 298 -36.50 -22.87 -6.26
CA ASP A 298 -35.09 -22.86 -6.60
C ASP A 298 -34.59 -21.47 -7.06
N GLN A 299 -35.47 -20.64 -7.62
CA GLN A 299 -35.15 -19.28 -8.04
C GLN A 299 -34.90 -18.35 -6.83
N TYR A 300 -35.46 -18.71 -5.66
CA TYR A 300 -35.37 -17.92 -4.42
C TYR A 300 -34.51 -18.58 -3.35
N LEU A 301 -33.94 -19.77 -3.62
CA LEU A 301 -33.27 -20.59 -2.62
C LEU A 301 -32.09 -19.86 -1.96
N GLU A 302 -31.28 -19.13 -2.74
CA GLU A 302 -30.16 -18.37 -2.21
C GLU A 302 -30.65 -17.22 -1.31
N GLU A 303 -31.71 -16.52 -1.69
CA GLU A 303 -32.28 -15.44 -0.92
C GLU A 303 -32.94 -15.96 0.37
N ILE A 304 -33.69 -17.07 0.30
CA ILE A 304 -34.26 -17.76 1.47
C ILE A 304 -33.14 -18.13 2.44
N THR A 305 -32.11 -18.80 1.94
CA THR A 305 -30.94 -19.20 2.72
C THR A 305 -30.29 -18.01 3.39
N TYR A 306 -30.00 -16.96 2.62
CA TYR A 306 -29.37 -15.73 3.14
C TYR A 306 -30.20 -15.08 4.25
N LYS A 307 -31.51 -14.87 4.02
CA LYS A 307 -32.40 -14.24 4.99
C LYS A 307 -32.56 -15.10 6.26
N PHE A 308 -32.62 -16.42 6.11
CA PHE A 308 -32.75 -17.32 7.24
C PHE A 308 -31.49 -17.34 8.10
N GLN A 309 -30.33 -17.52 7.49
CA GLN A 309 -29.05 -17.46 8.19
C GLN A 309 -28.86 -16.09 8.86
N LYS A 310 -29.16 -15.00 8.16
CA LYS A 310 -29.10 -13.64 8.72
C LYS A 310 -29.98 -13.48 9.95
N LYS A 311 -31.21 -14.04 9.93
CA LYS A 311 -32.14 -13.99 11.07
C LYS A 311 -31.56 -14.69 12.30
N ILE A 312 -30.90 -15.85 12.11
CA ILE A 312 -30.27 -16.61 13.20
C ILE A 312 -29.06 -15.87 13.74
N VAL A 313 -28.14 -15.46 12.85
CA VAL A 313 -26.90 -14.76 13.21
C VAL A 313 -27.19 -13.44 13.92
N LYS A 314 -28.18 -12.66 13.42
CA LYS A 314 -28.62 -11.41 14.05
C LYS A 314 -29.15 -11.65 15.47
N ALA A 315 -30.03 -12.62 15.65
CA ALA A 315 -30.57 -12.95 16.96
C ALA A 315 -29.49 -13.37 17.94
N TRP A 316 -28.61 -14.27 17.55
CA TRP A 316 -27.52 -14.76 18.40
C TRP A 316 -26.54 -13.65 18.80
N LEU A 317 -26.09 -12.84 17.85
CA LEU A 317 -25.16 -11.75 18.15
C LEU A 317 -25.77 -10.69 19.09
N LEU A 318 -27.07 -10.40 18.96
CA LEU A 318 -27.80 -9.51 19.90
C LEU A 318 -27.92 -10.11 21.31
N GLU A 319 -28.05 -11.43 21.40
CA GLU A 319 -28.04 -12.18 22.67
C GLU A 319 -26.63 -12.38 23.25
N GLY A 320 -25.58 -11.96 22.52
CA GLY A 320 -24.17 -12.13 22.90
C GLY A 320 -23.61 -13.52 22.62
N HIS A 321 -24.30 -14.34 21.83
CA HIS A 321 -23.86 -15.65 21.37
C HIS A 321 -23.24 -15.56 19.97
N ARG A 322 -22.13 -16.26 19.74
CA ARG A 322 -21.49 -16.34 18.41
C ARG A 322 -21.61 -17.74 17.84
N VAL A 323 -21.60 -17.84 16.51
CA VAL A 323 -21.76 -19.10 15.78
C VAL A 323 -20.74 -20.20 16.13
N ASP A 324 -19.63 -19.84 16.72
CA ASP A 324 -18.56 -20.73 17.19
C ASP A 324 -18.43 -20.77 18.73
N GLY A 325 -19.40 -20.23 19.44
CA GLY A 325 -19.47 -20.23 20.91
C GLY A 325 -18.59 -19.18 21.61
N ARG A 326 -17.80 -18.37 20.86
CA ARG A 326 -16.96 -17.32 21.45
C ARG A 326 -17.78 -16.21 22.10
N GLN A 327 -17.15 -15.51 23.04
CA GLN A 327 -17.64 -14.22 23.52
C GLN A 327 -17.37 -13.12 22.48
N LYS A 328 -18.09 -11.99 22.58
CA LYS A 328 -17.99 -10.88 21.60
C LYS A 328 -16.58 -10.31 21.43
N ASN A 329 -15.77 -10.32 22.48
CA ASN A 329 -14.40 -9.79 22.46
C ASN A 329 -13.32 -10.89 22.37
N GLU A 330 -13.71 -12.12 22.11
CA GLU A 330 -12.80 -13.25 22.07
C GLU A 330 -12.26 -13.47 20.63
N ILE A 331 -10.95 -13.65 20.52
CA ILE A 331 -10.25 -13.94 19.27
C ILE A 331 -10.19 -15.45 19.09
N ARG A 332 -10.34 -15.93 17.85
CA ARG A 332 -10.15 -17.36 17.49
C ARG A 332 -8.74 -17.84 17.89
N PRO A 333 -8.55 -19.15 18.10
CA PRO A 333 -7.22 -19.69 18.43
C PRO A 333 -6.16 -19.22 17.45
N LEU A 334 -5.02 -18.76 17.99
CA LEU A 334 -3.91 -18.15 17.26
C LEU A 334 -2.71 -19.08 17.14
N SER A 335 -2.00 -19.03 16.03
CA SER A 335 -0.68 -19.62 15.83
C SER A 335 0.19 -18.70 14.95
N ALA A 336 1.47 -18.62 15.25
CA ALA A 336 2.45 -17.88 14.46
C ALA A 336 3.73 -18.71 14.33
N GLU A 337 4.28 -18.74 13.12
CA GLU A 337 5.52 -19.44 12.80
C GLU A 337 6.38 -18.55 11.88
N VAL A 338 7.70 -18.59 12.05
CA VAL A 338 8.67 -17.92 11.20
C VAL A 338 9.69 -18.89 10.64
N GLY A 339 10.33 -18.56 9.51
CA GLY A 339 11.33 -19.42 8.89
C GLY A 339 10.72 -20.70 8.28
N VAL A 340 9.46 -20.65 7.87
CA VAL A 340 8.68 -21.80 7.33
C VAL A 340 9.27 -22.31 6.02
N LEU A 341 9.78 -21.42 5.17
CA LEU A 341 10.34 -21.74 3.86
C LEU A 341 11.87 -21.59 3.86
N PRO A 342 12.65 -22.65 3.49
CA PRO A 342 14.08 -22.68 3.76
C PRO A 342 14.94 -21.83 2.85
N ARG A 343 14.46 -21.39 1.68
CA ARG A 343 15.29 -20.68 0.67
C ARG A 343 14.89 -19.25 0.40
N VAL A 344 13.80 -18.79 1.00
CA VAL A 344 13.35 -17.40 0.90
C VAL A 344 14.14 -16.49 1.83
N HIS A 345 13.94 -15.18 1.71
CA HIS A 345 14.68 -14.24 2.56
C HIS A 345 14.05 -14.09 3.95
N GLY A 346 12.74 -14.25 4.05
CA GLY A 346 11.99 -14.38 5.30
C GLY A 346 10.59 -14.90 5.03
N SER A 347 10.00 -15.61 5.98
CA SER A 347 8.64 -16.13 5.86
C SER A 347 7.95 -16.18 7.22
N GLY A 348 6.64 -15.88 7.22
CA GLY A 348 5.78 -15.94 8.39
C GLY A 348 4.46 -16.62 8.04
N LEU A 349 4.06 -17.61 8.81
CA LEU A 349 2.73 -18.23 8.75
C LEU A 349 1.93 -17.75 9.94
N PHE A 350 0.82 -17.08 9.68
CA PHE A 350 -0.11 -16.64 10.70
C PHE A 350 -1.43 -17.39 10.55
N THR A 351 -1.90 -18.00 11.64
CA THR A 351 -3.15 -18.76 11.69
C THR A 351 -4.06 -18.16 12.75
N ARG A 352 -5.34 -18.02 12.40
CA ARG A 352 -6.42 -17.59 13.30
C ARG A 352 -7.67 -18.40 13.01
N GLY A 353 -7.97 -19.39 13.85
CA GLY A 353 -8.96 -20.42 13.56
C GLY A 353 -8.67 -21.12 12.24
N GLN A 354 -9.65 -21.18 11.34
CA GLN A 354 -9.47 -21.74 9.99
C GLN A 354 -8.86 -20.78 8.98
N THR A 355 -8.51 -19.55 9.35
CA THR A 355 -7.85 -18.59 8.46
C THR A 355 -6.34 -18.69 8.59
N GLN A 356 -5.63 -18.98 7.48
CA GLN A 356 -4.17 -19.08 7.43
C GLN A 356 -3.61 -18.25 6.28
N VAL A 357 -2.55 -17.50 6.56
CA VAL A 357 -1.82 -16.70 5.57
C VAL A 357 -0.33 -16.95 5.71
N LEU A 358 0.30 -17.42 4.64
CA LEU A 358 1.75 -17.55 4.49
C LEU A 358 2.28 -16.33 3.78
N SER A 359 3.02 -15.49 4.48
CA SER A 359 3.68 -14.31 3.91
C SER A 359 5.15 -14.56 3.69
N VAL A 360 5.67 -14.12 2.54
CA VAL A 360 7.06 -14.31 2.12
C VAL A 360 7.69 -12.98 1.77
N CYS A 361 8.82 -12.66 2.41
CA CYS A 361 9.59 -11.46 2.16
C CYS A 361 10.76 -11.75 1.20
N THR A 362 10.94 -10.89 0.21
CA THR A 362 12.07 -10.88 -0.71
C THR A 362 12.74 -9.50 -0.67
N LEU A 363 14.06 -9.51 -0.56
CA LEU A 363 14.91 -8.32 -0.56
C LEU A 363 15.73 -8.29 -1.85
N ASP A 364 15.86 -7.13 -2.48
CA ASP A 364 16.71 -6.94 -3.66
C ASP A 364 17.31 -5.52 -3.64
N THR A 365 18.13 -5.21 -4.63
CA THR A 365 18.71 -3.86 -4.82
C THR A 365 17.62 -2.83 -5.13
N LEU A 366 17.92 -1.55 -4.95
CA LEU A 366 16.99 -0.44 -5.25
C LEU A 366 16.57 -0.39 -6.72
N SER A 367 17.36 -0.91 -7.64
CA SER A 367 16.97 -1.06 -9.06
C SER A 367 15.74 -1.96 -9.28
N ALA A 368 15.38 -2.78 -8.29
CA ALA A 368 14.17 -3.60 -8.29
C ALA A 368 12.91 -2.88 -7.79
N CYS A 369 13.00 -1.59 -7.41
CA CYS A 369 11.82 -0.78 -7.07
C CYS A 369 10.84 -0.72 -8.24
N GLN A 370 9.55 -0.81 -7.94
CA GLN A 370 8.50 -0.70 -8.95
C GLN A 370 8.46 0.72 -9.50
N LYS A 371 8.62 0.89 -10.82
CA LYS A 371 8.45 2.19 -11.46
C LYS A 371 6.96 2.45 -11.72
N LEU A 372 6.51 3.68 -11.39
CA LEU A 372 5.13 4.11 -11.53
C LEU A 372 5.00 5.13 -12.66
N ASP A 373 4.09 4.86 -13.62
CA ASP A 373 3.71 5.78 -14.69
C ASP A 373 2.23 6.14 -14.53
N THR A 374 1.96 7.08 -13.64
CA THR A 374 0.61 7.47 -13.20
C THR A 374 0.44 8.98 -13.25
N ILE A 375 -0.78 9.46 -12.97
CA ILE A 375 -1.09 10.89 -12.80
C ILE A 375 -0.65 11.46 -11.45
N TRP A 376 -0.14 10.61 -10.54
CA TRP A 376 0.28 10.98 -9.19
C TRP A 376 1.76 11.39 -9.17
N GLU A 377 2.19 11.98 -8.06
CA GLU A 377 3.55 12.49 -7.90
C GLU A 377 4.58 11.40 -7.65
N GLU A 378 4.18 10.28 -7.08
CA GLU A 378 5.06 9.14 -6.81
C GLU A 378 5.48 8.50 -8.13
N THR A 379 6.77 8.33 -8.33
CA THR A 379 7.38 7.74 -9.53
C THR A 379 7.89 6.33 -9.31
N GLU A 380 8.04 5.92 -8.05
CA GLU A 380 8.48 4.57 -7.70
C GLU A 380 7.96 4.11 -6.35
N LYS A 381 7.95 2.80 -6.15
CA LYS A 381 7.54 2.15 -4.92
C LYS A 381 8.65 1.17 -4.49
N ARG A 382 9.27 1.43 -3.35
CA ARG A 382 10.33 0.61 -2.76
C ARG A 382 9.79 -0.57 -1.95
N TYR A 383 8.73 -0.35 -1.18
CA TYR A 383 8.01 -1.39 -0.46
C TYR A 383 6.77 -1.79 -1.26
N MET A 384 6.66 -3.07 -1.58
CA MET A 384 5.56 -3.65 -2.36
C MET A 384 4.92 -4.78 -1.57
N HIS A 385 3.60 -4.78 -1.48
CA HIS A 385 2.85 -5.88 -0.87
C HIS A 385 1.84 -6.46 -1.86
N HIS A 386 1.95 -7.75 -2.14
CA HIS A 386 1.04 -8.49 -3.00
C HIS A 386 0.25 -9.53 -2.20
N TYR A 387 -0.99 -9.76 -2.61
CA TYR A 387 -1.91 -10.65 -1.92
C TYR A 387 -2.57 -11.58 -2.94
N ASN A 388 -2.52 -12.88 -2.69
CA ASN A 388 -3.10 -13.92 -3.53
C ASN A 388 -4.18 -14.69 -2.76
N PHE A 389 -5.34 -14.88 -3.42
CA PHE A 389 -6.49 -15.57 -2.85
C PHE A 389 -6.97 -16.66 -3.82
N PRO A 390 -6.30 -17.81 -3.87
CA PRO A 390 -6.66 -18.93 -4.77
C PRO A 390 -7.95 -19.63 -4.32
N GLY A 391 -8.67 -20.25 -5.27
CA GLY A 391 -9.94 -20.94 -5.00
C GLY A 391 -9.87 -21.99 -3.90
N TYR A 392 -8.74 -22.74 -3.82
CA TYR A 392 -8.57 -23.77 -2.79
C TYR A 392 -8.62 -23.23 -1.36
N SER A 393 -8.31 -21.94 -1.15
CA SER A 393 -8.36 -21.32 0.18
C SER A 393 -9.77 -21.29 0.78
N VAL A 394 -10.79 -21.38 -0.03
CA VAL A 394 -12.21 -21.49 0.36
C VAL A 394 -12.88 -22.77 -0.10
N GLY A 395 -12.10 -23.78 -0.57
CA GLY A 395 -12.60 -25.06 -1.04
C GLY A 395 -13.20 -25.05 -2.45
N GLU A 396 -12.97 -23.99 -3.24
CA GLU A 396 -13.53 -23.87 -4.58
C GLU A 396 -12.56 -24.37 -5.66
N ALA A 397 -13.07 -25.15 -6.60
CA ALA A 397 -12.34 -25.60 -7.79
C ALA A 397 -12.36 -24.50 -8.87
N LYS A 398 -11.45 -23.53 -8.75
CA LYS A 398 -11.29 -22.42 -9.71
C LYS A 398 -9.91 -22.44 -10.36
N PRO A 399 -9.80 -22.13 -11.69
CA PRO A 399 -8.52 -21.98 -12.33
C PRO A 399 -7.78 -20.73 -11.79
N ALA A 400 -6.44 -20.77 -11.82
CA ALA A 400 -5.63 -19.62 -11.49
C ALA A 400 -5.89 -18.47 -12.49
N ARG A 401 -6.10 -17.28 -11.97
CA ARG A 401 -6.32 -16.03 -12.74
C ARG A 401 -5.44 -14.92 -12.17
N SER A 402 -5.28 -13.85 -12.95
CA SER A 402 -4.68 -12.62 -12.44
C SER A 402 -5.49 -12.08 -11.25
N PRO A 403 -4.83 -11.42 -10.26
CA PRO A 403 -5.52 -10.84 -9.12
C PRO A 403 -6.66 -9.91 -9.54
N GLY A 404 -7.82 -10.07 -8.92
CA GLY A 404 -8.98 -9.22 -9.12
C GLY A 404 -8.91 -7.95 -8.27
N ARG A 405 -9.93 -7.09 -8.39
CA ARG A 405 -10.02 -5.82 -7.63
C ARG A 405 -9.99 -6.05 -6.10
N ARG A 406 -10.49 -7.19 -5.61
CA ARG A 406 -10.52 -7.52 -4.18
C ARG A 406 -9.12 -7.84 -3.67
N GLU A 407 -8.37 -8.69 -4.38
CA GLU A 407 -6.99 -9.05 -4.03
C GLU A 407 -6.08 -7.82 -4.06
N ILE A 408 -6.20 -6.95 -5.05
CA ILE A 408 -5.47 -5.69 -5.12
C ILE A 408 -5.80 -4.82 -3.91
N GLY A 409 -7.07 -4.70 -3.54
CA GLY A 409 -7.50 -3.93 -2.37
C GLY A 409 -6.97 -4.47 -1.04
N HIS A 410 -6.94 -5.80 -0.87
CA HIS A 410 -6.40 -6.45 0.34
C HIS A 410 -4.88 -6.30 0.42
N GLY A 411 -4.16 -6.42 -0.71
CA GLY A 411 -2.73 -6.17 -0.79
C GLY A 411 -2.37 -4.74 -0.40
N ALA A 412 -3.09 -3.77 -0.96
CA ALA A 412 -2.90 -2.35 -0.68
C ALA A 412 -3.20 -1.97 0.78
N LEU A 413 -4.19 -2.62 1.43
CA LEU A 413 -4.46 -2.42 2.85
C LEU A 413 -3.28 -2.89 3.70
N ALA A 414 -2.72 -4.07 3.41
CA ALA A 414 -1.57 -4.59 4.13
C ALA A 414 -0.30 -3.77 3.86
N GLU A 415 -0.10 -3.30 2.63
CA GLU A 415 0.99 -2.37 2.28
C GLU A 415 0.90 -1.09 3.10
N ARG A 416 -0.26 -0.45 3.11
CA ARG A 416 -0.52 0.79 3.86
C ARG A 416 -0.33 0.59 5.37
N ALA A 417 -0.73 -0.56 5.90
CA ALA A 417 -0.61 -0.89 7.32
C ALA A 417 0.86 -1.01 7.78
N LEU A 418 1.73 -1.50 6.90
CA LEU A 418 3.13 -1.77 7.23
C LEU A 418 4.09 -0.65 6.79
N LEU A 419 3.73 0.16 5.80
CA LEU A 419 4.55 1.25 5.28
C LEU A 419 5.13 2.17 6.39
N PRO A 420 4.37 2.58 7.43
CA PRO A 420 4.87 3.46 8.48
C PRO A 420 5.96 2.86 9.36
N VAL A 421 6.11 1.53 9.36
CA VAL A 421 7.14 0.83 10.16
C VAL A 421 8.31 0.32 9.32
N ILE A 422 8.27 0.48 8.01
CA ILE A 422 9.39 0.14 7.11
C ILE A 422 10.52 1.15 7.35
N PRO A 423 11.78 0.69 7.53
CA PRO A 423 12.93 1.56 7.72
C PRO A 423 13.19 2.45 6.49
N SER A 424 13.85 3.57 6.68
CA SER A 424 14.26 4.46 5.59
C SER A 424 15.26 3.78 4.63
N VAL A 425 15.53 4.40 3.48
CA VAL A 425 16.52 3.88 2.51
C VAL A 425 17.92 3.92 3.12
N GLU A 426 18.21 4.96 3.90
CA GLU A 426 19.51 5.16 4.56
C GLU A 426 19.78 4.08 5.62
N GLU A 427 18.74 3.66 6.35
CA GLU A 427 18.84 2.62 7.38
C GLU A 427 18.86 1.22 6.79
N PHE A 428 18.11 0.98 5.71
CA PHE A 428 17.97 -0.34 5.10
C PHE A 428 17.78 -0.23 3.57
N PRO A 429 18.88 -0.22 2.79
CA PRO A 429 18.89 0.15 1.36
C PRO A 429 18.44 -0.96 0.42
N TYR A 430 17.33 -1.62 0.72
CA TYR A 430 16.74 -2.67 -0.09
C TYR A 430 15.39 -2.27 -0.67
N ALA A 431 15.11 -2.71 -1.89
CA ALA A 431 13.76 -2.90 -2.36
C ALA A 431 13.16 -4.10 -1.62
N ILE A 432 11.96 -3.94 -1.06
CA ILE A 432 11.30 -4.93 -0.21
C ILE A 432 10.00 -5.36 -0.88
N ARG A 433 9.85 -6.65 -1.16
CA ARG A 433 8.60 -7.22 -1.65
C ARG A 433 8.08 -8.28 -0.70
N VAL A 434 6.85 -8.11 -0.22
CA VAL A 434 6.13 -9.13 0.55
C VAL A 434 4.99 -9.69 -0.29
N VAL A 435 4.84 -10.99 -0.28
CA VAL A 435 3.71 -11.68 -0.92
C VAL A 435 2.98 -12.48 0.15
N SER A 436 1.69 -12.23 0.31
CA SER A 436 0.82 -13.00 1.20
C SER A 436 -0.02 -14.00 0.41
N GLU A 437 0.23 -15.28 0.63
CA GLU A 437 -0.52 -16.39 0.07
C GLU A 437 -1.59 -16.82 1.07
N VAL A 438 -2.86 -16.66 0.73
CA VAL A 438 -3.96 -17.17 1.55
C VAL A 438 -4.11 -18.66 1.31
N VAL A 439 -3.73 -19.46 2.29
CA VAL A 439 -3.79 -20.94 2.18
C VAL A 439 -5.08 -21.51 2.72
N SER A 440 -5.76 -20.79 3.62
CA SER A 440 -7.10 -21.10 4.10
C SER A 440 -7.83 -19.84 4.53
N SER A 441 -9.15 -19.76 4.33
CA SER A 441 -9.95 -18.58 4.66
C SER A 441 -11.30 -18.91 5.27
N ASN A 442 -11.53 -18.40 6.48
CA ASN A 442 -12.85 -18.29 7.13
C ASN A 442 -13.03 -16.89 7.74
N GLY A 443 -12.91 -15.85 6.90
CA GLY A 443 -13.05 -14.43 7.29
C GLY A 443 -11.79 -13.76 7.78
N SER A 444 -11.73 -12.44 7.62
CA SER A 444 -10.66 -11.52 8.08
C SER A 444 -9.26 -11.84 7.55
N THR A 445 -9.14 -12.32 6.33
CA THR A 445 -7.86 -12.76 5.71
C THR A 445 -6.88 -11.62 5.47
N SER A 446 -7.36 -10.43 5.11
CA SER A 446 -6.48 -9.26 4.94
C SER A 446 -5.77 -8.86 6.24
N GLN A 447 -6.44 -9.03 7.38
CA GLN A 447 -5.84 -8.79 8.69
C GLN A 447 -4.82 -9.89 9.06
N GLY A 448 -5.10 -11.13 8.68
CA GLY A 448 -4.13 -12.24 8.77
C GLY A 448 -2.88 -11.98 7.91
N SER A 449 -3.04 -11.37 6.72
CA SER A 449 -1.89 -11.01 5.87
C SER A 449 -1.00 -9.93 6.49
N ILE A 450 -1.56 -8.97 7.22
CA ILE A 450 -0.79 -7.95 7.95
C ILE A 450 0.08 -8.61 9.03
N CYS A 451 -0.51 -9.50 9.85
CA CYS A 451 0.22 -10.22 10.90
C CYS A 451 1.31 -11.13 10.30
N GLY A 452 0.98 -11.93 9.27
CA GLY A 452 1.94 -12.79 8.58
C GLY A 452 3.07 -12.01 7.92
N SER A 453 2.78 -10.84 7.36
CA SER A 453 3.78 -9.99 6.72
C SER A 453 4.71 -9.30 7.73
N THR A 454 4.19 -8.90 8.90
CA THR A 454 5.03 -8.45 10.02
C THR A 454 6.04 -9.52 10.41
N LEU A 455 5.57 -10.77 10.59
CA LEU A 455 6.43 -11.91 10.92
C LEU A 455 7.49 -12.16 9.82
N ALA A 456 7.09 -12.12 8.55
CA ALA A 456 7.99 -12.34 7.40
C ALA A 456 9.06 -11.25 7.28
N LEU A 457 8.72 -9.98 7.53
CA LEU A 457 9.65 -8.86 7.54
C LEU A 457 10.68 -9.01 8.68
N MET A 458 10.22 -9.35 9.89
CA MET A 458 11.10 -9.57 11.04
C MET A 458 12.00 -10.79 10.83
N ASP A 459 11.49 -11.88 10.25
CA ASP A 459 12.28 -13.07 9.88
C ASP A 459 13.32 -12.78 8.79
N ALA A 460 13.02 -11.87 7.86
CA ALA A 460 13.95 -11.42 6.83
C ALA A 460 15.09 -10.53 7.36
N GLY A 461 15.01 -10.07 8.59
CA GLY A 461 15.97 -9.13 9.18
C GLY A 461 15.71 -7.68 8.77
N VAL A 462 14.51 -7.34 8.31
CA VAL A 462 14.12 -5.94 8.07
C VAL A 462 13.91 -5.27 9.42
N PRO A 463 14.67 -4.21 9.77
CA PRO A 463 14.58 -3.55 11.06
C PRO A 463 13.35 -2.64 11.13
N ILE A 464 12.14 -3.24 11.09
CA ILE A 464 10.88 -2.49 11.21
C ILE A 464 10.82 -1.75 12.54
N LYS A 465 10.25 -0.54 12.53
CA LYS A 465 10.15 0.35 13.69
C LYS A 465 9.39 -0.30 14.87
N ALA A 466 8.32 -1.04 14.56
CA ALA A 466 7.53 -1.80 15.52
C ALA A 466 6.71 -2.88 14.80
N PRO A 467 6.35 -3.98 15.46
CA PRO A 467 5.45 -4.97 14.90
C PRO A 467 4.02 -4.43 14.79
N VAL A 468 3.34 -4.79 13.69
CA VAL A 468 1.97 -4.39 13.38
C VAL A 468 1.08 -5.63 13.42
N ALA A 469 -0.06 -5.53 14.09
CA ALA A 469 -1.12 -6.51 14.04
C ALA A 469 -2.39 -5.90 13.41
N GLY A 470 -3.19 -6.76 12.77
CA GLY A 470 -4.46 -6.38 12.18
C GLY A 470 -5.61 -7.22 12.72
N ILE A 471 -6.74 -6.58 12.94
CA ILE A 471 -7.99 -7.21 13.41
C ILE A 471 -9.21 -6.59 12.74
N SER A 472 -10.31 -7.33 12.67
CA SER A 472 -11.61 -6.83 12.22
C SER A 472 -12.60 -6.76 13.37
N CYS A 473 -13.50 -5.77 13.28
CA CYS A 473 -14.65 -5.58 14.16
C CYS A 473 -15.93 -5.65 13.34
N GLY A 474 -16.88 -6.49 13.75
CA GLY A 474 -18.21 -6.58 13.22
C GLY A 474 -19.24 -5.77 14.01
N LEU A 475 -20.40 -5.57 13.39
CA LEU A 475 -21.52 -4.86 13.96
C LEU A 475 -22.83 -5.59 13.64
N ILE A 476 -23.72 -5.60 14.60
CA ILE A 476 -25.14 -5.88 14.42
C ILE A 476 -25.96 -4.82 15.15
N GLN A 477 -27.04 -4.37 14.55
CA GLN A 477 -27.95 -3.40 15.15
C GLN A 477 -29.34 -4.02 15.36
N ASP A 478 -29.99 -3.65 16.46
CA ASP A 478 -31.40 -3.96 16.67
C ASP A 478 -32.32 -2.91 16.02
N ASP A 479 -33.60 -3.19 15.97
CA ASP A 479 -34.58 -2.33 15.33
C ASP A 479 -34.92 -1.05 16.19
N ASN A 480 -34.39 -0.98 17.43
CA ASN A 480 -34.59 0.13 18.37
C ASN A 480 -33.35 1.07 18.44
N GLY A 481 -32.31 0.81 17.65
CA GLY A 481 -31.08 1.60 17.63
C GLY A 481 -30.00 1.13 18.62
N GLY A 482 -30.23 0.03 19.34
CA GLY A 482 -29.18 -0.67 20.09
C GLY A 482 -28.20 -1.37 19.15
N PHE A 483 -26.97 -1.55 19.59
CA PHE A 483 -25.95 -2.20 18.77
C PHE A 483 -25.05 -3.13 19.59
N THR A 484 -24.49 -4.11 18.92
CA THR A 484 -23.44 -4.98 19.45
C THR A 484 -22.28 -5.01 18.46
N THR A 485 -21.08 -4.71 18.95
CA THR A 485 -19.83 -4.90 18.22
C THR A 485 -19.11 -6.14 18.72
N PHE A 486 -18.37 -6.81 17.83
CA PHE A 486 -17.63 -8.02 18.15
C PHE A 486 -16.35 -8.11 17.35
N ILE A 487 -15.33 -8.71 17.95
CA ILE A 487 -13.97 -8.80 17.41
C ILE A 487 -13.76 -10.09 16.62
N ASP A 488 -12.84 -10.05 15.65
CA ASP A 488 -12.42 -11.20 14.86
C ASP A 488 -13.58 -11.89 14.15
N ILE A 489 -14.10 -11.19 13.16
CA ILE A 489 -15.22 -11.63 12.33
C ILE A 489 -14.83 -12.92 11.58
N GLN A 490 -15.63 -13.97 11.69
CA GLN A 490 -15.53 -15.13 10.82
C GLN A 490 -16.43 -15.00 9.57
N GLY A 491 -16.26 -15.91 8.58
CA GLY A 491 -16.90 -15.80 7.28
C GLY A 491 -18.41 -15.62 7.31
N VAL A 492 -19.14 -16.38 8.13
CA VAL A 492 -20.61 -16.27 8.22
C VAL A 492 -21.05 -14.97 8.92
N GLU A 493 -20.27 -14.51 9.87
CA GLU A 493 -20.51 -13.23 10.57
C GLU A 493 -20.19 -12.03 9.65
N ASP A 494 -19.15 -12.14 8.81
CA ASP A 494 -18.87 -11.16 7.76
C ASP A 494 -20.02 -11.12 6.75
N PHE A 495 -20.53 -12.29 6.33
CA PHE A 495 -21.58 -12.38 5.32
C PHE A 495 -22.91 -11.76 5.78
N HIS A 496 -23.29 -11.97 7.04
CA HIS A 496 -24.58 -11.53 7.60
C HIS A 496 -24.51 -10.30 8.51
N GLY A 497 -23.31 -9.90 8.93
CA GLY A 497 -23.09 -8.69 9.70
C GLY A 497 -23.31 -7.41 8.88
N GLU A 498 -23.35 -6.28 9.56
CA GLU A 498 -23.62 -4.97 8.97
C GLU A 498 -22.38 -4.13 8.72
N MET A 499 -21.24 -4.53 9.33
CA MET A 499 -19.96 -3.83 9.25
C MET A 499 -18.80 -4.81 9.24
N ASP A 500 -17.81 -4.53 8.41
CA ASP A 500 -16.46 -5.10 8.48
C ASP A 500 -15.46 -3.93 8.65
N PHE A 501 -15.15 -3.61 9.92
CA PHE A 501 -14.26 -2.53 10.30
C PHE A 501 -12.88 -3.08 10.61
N LYS A 502 -11.95 -2.88 9.69
CA LYS A 502 -10.59 -3.40 9.75
C LYS A 502 -9.63 -2.33 10.28
N VAL A 503 -8.89 -2.68 11.32
CA VAL A 503 -7.89 -1.78 11.91
C VAL A 503 -6.57 -2.51 12.05
N ALA A 504 -5.51 -1.87 11.59
CA ALA A 504 -4.14 -2.31 11.79
C ALA A 504 -3.36 -1.24 12.57
N GLY A 505 -2.37 -1.67 13.33
CA GLY A 505 -1.50 -0.76 14.07
C GLY A 505 -0.51 -1.47 14.97
N THR A 506 0.38 -0.65 15.52
CA THR A 506 1.30 -1.03 16.59
C THR A 506 0.62 -0.85 17.95
N LYS A 507 1.34 -1.13 19.03
CA LYS A 507 0.86 -0.76 20.39
C LYS A 507 0.72 0.74 20.60
N LYS A 508 1.45 1.55 19.85
CA LYS A 508 1.46 3.01 19.97
C LYS A 508 0.26 3.65 19.30
N GLY A 509 -0.15 3.15 18.13
CA GLY A 509 -1.25 3.77 17.38
C GLY A 509 -1.62 3.01 16.11
N ILE A 510 -2.56 3.59 15.39
CA ILE A 510 -3.14 3.07 14.15
C ILE A 510 -2.18 3.31 12.99
N THR A 511 -2.05 2.32 12.10
CA THR A 511 -1.32 2.45 10.84
C THR A 511 -2.24 2.35 9.61
N ALA A 512 -3.37 1.64 9.70
CA ALA A 512 -4.37 1.61 8.64
C ALA A 512 -5.77 1.32 9.16
N ILE A 513 -6.78 1.87 8.47
CA ILE A 513 -8.20 1.54 8.64
C ILE A 513 -8.82 1.30 7.27
N GLN A 514 -9.71 0.31 7.21
CA GLN A 514 -10.64 0.14 6.10
C GLN A 514 -12.00 -0.29 6.65
N MET A 515 -13.05 0.43 6.27
CA MET A 515 -14.42 0.15 6.67
C MET A 515 -15.28 -0.22 5.46
N ASP A 516 -15.92 -1.37 5.51
CA ASP A 516 -16.93 -1.83 4.57
C ASP A 516 -18.27 -1.99 5.29
N LEU A 517 -19.35 -1.42 4.75
CA LEU A 517 -20.68 -1.43 5.34
C LEU A 517 -21.71 -2.09 4.45
N LYS A 518 -22.73 -2.69 5.08
CA LYS A 518 -23.95 -3.21 4.45
C LYS A 518 -25.22 -2.52 4.93
N ASN A 519 -25.08 -1.47 5.74
CA ASN A 519 -26.14 -0.60 6.22
C ASN A 519 -25.90 0.85 5.75
N ASP A 520 -26.75 1.77 6.17
CA ASP A 520 -26.75 3.19 5.77
C ASP A 520 -25.72 4.07 6.50
N GLY A 521 -24.80 3.46 7.28
CA GLY A 521 -23.71 4.15 7.96
C GLY A 521 -23.67 3.95 9.47
N LEU A 522 -22.60 4.47 10.08
CA LEU A 522 -22.30 4.36 11.52
C LEU A 522 -22.48 5.69 12.24
N THR A 523 -23.01 5.63 13.46
CA THR A 523 -23.00 6.76 14.39
C THR A 523 -21.57 7.00 14.92
N MET A 524 -21.32 8.18 15.50
CA MET A 524 -20.03 8.47 16.13
C MET A 524 -19.73 7.55 17.32
N GLU A 525 -20.77 7.15 18.06
CA GLU A 525 -20.65 6.20 19.18
C GLU A 525 -20.13 4.84 18.71
N ILE A 526 -20.67 4.29 17.62
CA ILE A 526 -20.23 3.02 17.05
C ILE A 526 -18.78 3.13 16.54
N ASN A 527 -18.45 4.23 15.85
CA ASN A 527 -17.08 4.45 15.36
C ASN A 527 -16.07 4.49 16.52
N LYS A 528 -16.39 5.20 17.61
CA LYS A 528 -15.51 5.24 18.77
C LYS A 528 -15.34 3.87 19.42
N ASN A 529 -16.44 3.16 19.63
CA ASN A 529 -16.41 1.82 20.19
C ASN A 529 -15.57 0.85 19.34
N ALA A 530 -15.73 0.87 18.01
CA ALA A 530 -14.95 0.02 17.11
C ALA A 530 -13.45 0.32 17.16
N LEU A 531 -13.04 1.58 17.28
CA LEU A 531 -11.63 1.96 17.45
C LEU A 531 -11.08 1.44 18.78
N ASP A 532 -11.82 1.57 19.87
CA ASP A 532 -11.36 1.19 21.20
C ASP A 532 -11.18 -0.34 21.33
N ILE A 533 -12.20 -1.14 20.95
CA ILE A 533 -12.11 -2.60 21.09
C ILE A 533 -11.09 -3.25 20.12
N THR A 534 -10.87 -2.63 18.95
CA THR A 534 -9.83 -3.09 18.02
C THR A 534 -8.43 -2.79 18.51
N TYR A 535 -8.23 -1.75 19.32
CA TYR A 535 -6.94 -1.47 19.96
C TYR A 535 -6.56 -2.58 20.95
N ASP A 536 -7.48 -2.96 21.84
CA ASP A 536 -7.25 -4.01 22.83
C ASP A 536 -6.93 -5.35 22.16
N ALA A 537 -7.70 -5.71 21.13
CA ALA A 537 -7.50 -6.95 20.38
C ALA A 537 -6.17 -6.97 19.62
N ARG A 538 -5.71 -5.86 19.06
CA ARG A 538 -4.38 -5.78 18.41
C ARG A 538 -3.26 -5.98 19.42
N CYS A 539 -3.35 -5.34 20.57
CA CYS A 539 -2.37 -5.52 21.64
C CYS A 539 -2.33 -6.97 22.11
N GLU A 540 -3.48 -7.62 22.24
CA GLU A 540 -3.57 -9.03 22.60
C GLU A 540 -2.86 -9.94 21.58
N ILE A 541 -3.09 -9.77 20.27
CA ILE A 541 -2.41 -10.53 19.22
C ILE A 541 -0.89 -10.33 19.28
N LEU A 542 -0.44 -9.09 19.44
CA LEU A 542 0.98 -8.78 19.55
C LEU A 542 1.61 -9.48 20.76
N ASP A 543 0.99 -9.40 21.93
CA ASP A 543 1.56 -9.89 23.19
C ASP A 543 1.47 -11.41 23.34
N GLN A 544 0.37 -12.00 22.92
CA GLN A 544 0.13 -13.42 23.15
C GLN A 544 0.79 -14.33 22.14
N ILE A 545 0.98 -13.88 20.86
CA ILE A 545 1.45 -14.79 19.81
C ILE A 545 2.57 -14.25 18.92
N MET A 546 2.53 -12.98 18.50
CA MET A 546 3.52 -12.47 17.55
C MET A 546 4.87 -12.21 18.21
N LEU A 547 4.91 -11.48 19.33
CA LEU A 547 6.15 -11.22 20.09
C LEU A 547 6.75 -12.47 20.71
N PRO A 548 5.99 -13.43 21.27
CA PRO A 548 6.55 -14.71 21.67
C PRO A 548 7.15 -15.54 20.53
N CYS A 549 6.62 -15.43 19.32
CA CYS A 549 7.16 -16.11 18.13
C CYS A 549 8.48 -15.47 17.65
N ILE A 550 8.50 -14.14 17.54
CA ILE A 550 9.69 -13.36 17.19
C ILE A 550 9.60 -11.98 17.85
N ALA A 551 10.45 -11.77 18.88
CA ALA A 551 10.42 -10.55 19.69
C ALA A 551 11.04 -9.34 18.97
N GLU A 552 12.10 -9.57 18.20
CA GLU A 552 12.86 -8.55 17.45
C GLU A 552 13.18 -9.05 16.06
N PRO A 553 13.34 -8.16 15.07
CA PRO A 553 13.84 -8.54 13.75
C PRO A 553 15.19 -9.27 13.87
N ARG A 554 15.43 -10.25 13.00
CA ARG A 554 16.74 -10.91 12.94
C ARG A 554 17.84 -9.89 12.70
N LYS A 555 18.98 -10.07 13.35
CA LYS A 555 20.12 -9.14 13.28
C LYS A 555 20.78 -9.11 11.90
N GLU A 556 20.67 -10.18 11.14
CA GLU A 556 21.24 -10.32 9.81
C GLU A 556 20.16 -10.75 8.82
N VAL A 557 20.24 -10.21 7.60
CA VAL A 557 19.43 -10.70 6.49
C VAL A 557 19.77 -12.14 6.14
N SER A 558 18.82 -12.85 5.53
CA SER A 558 19.02 -14.22 5.07
C SER A 558 20.33 -14.36 4.28
N LYS A 559 20.99 -15.51 4.41
CA LYS A 559 22.18 -15.85 3.59
C LYS A 559 21.87 -15.89 2.08
N TYR A 560 20.60 -15.97 1.70
CA TYR A 560 20.16 -15.95 0.31
C TYR A 560 19.80 -14.54 -0.18
N ALA A 561 19.66 -13.59 0.74
CA ALA A 561 19.44 -12.19 0.38
C ALA A 561 20.77 -11.56 -0.08
N PRO A 562 20.75 -10.64 -1.06
CA PRO A 562 21.96 -9.93 -1.45
C PRO A 562 22.54 -9.16 -0.27
N LYS A 563 23.87 -9.23 -0.09
CA LYS A 563 24.58 -8.37 0.86
C LYS A 563 24.77 -7.01 0.24
N MET A 564 24.58 -5.95 1.03
CA MET A 564 24.64 -4.56 0.56
C MET A 564 25.76 -3.81 1.28
N VAL A 565 26.52 -3.03 0.53
CA VAL A 565 27.50 -2.07 1.02
C VAL A 565 27.20 -0.71 0.40
N ILE A 566 27.06 0.31 1.22
CA ILE A 566 26.92 1.69 0.76
C ILE A 566 28.27 2.39 0.91
N MET A 567 28.65 3.16 -0.11
CA MET A 567 29.77 4.08 -0.03
C MET A 567 29.41 5.41 -0.70
N HIS A 568 30.14 6.46 -0.33
CA HIS A 568 29.95 7.79 -0.92
C HIS A 568 31.24 8.22 -1.61
N ILE A 569 31.09 8.74 -2.80
CA ILE A 569 32.19 9.34 -3.56
C ILE A 569 31.85 10.81 -3.87
N ASN A 570 32.86 11.59 -4.24
CA ASN A 570 32.62 12.91 -4.79
C ASN A 570 31.82 12.78 -6.10
N PRO A 571 30.69 13.49 -6.28
CA PRO A 571 29.90 13.46 -7.52
C PRO A 571 30.69 13.70 -8.80
N ASP A 572 31.75 14.50 -8.74
CA ASP A 572 32.65 14.75 -9.87
C ASP A 572 33.36 13.47 -10.38
N ASN A 573 33.56 12.48 -9.51
CA ASN A 573 34.21 11.20 -9.81
C ASN A 573 33.25 10.15 -10.38
N ILE A 574 31.94 10.40 -10.42
CA ILE A 574 30.93 9.45 -10.95
C ILE A 574 31.28 9.03 -12.38
N ARG A 575 31.74 9.98 -13.21
CA ARG A 575 32.11 9.74 -14.60
C ARG A 575 33.29 8.79 -14.73
N ASP A 576 34.24 8.83 -13.79
CA ASP A 576 35.42 7.95 -13.79
C ASP A 576 35.04 6.53 -13.39
N VAL A 577 34.14 6.38 -12.43
CA VAL A 577 33.60 5.08 -11.97
C VAL A 577 32.72 4.44 -13.05
N ILE A 578 31.90 5.21 -13.74
CA ILE A 578 31.07 4.71 -14.84
C ILE A 578 31.93 4.39 -16.05
N GLY A 579 32.86 5.27 -16.39
CA GLY A 579 33.68 5.18 -17.61
C GLY A 579 32.90 5.48 -18.89
N LYS A 580 33.63 5.59 -20.01
CA LYS A 580 33.01 5.89 -21.32
C LYS A 580 32.05 4.79 -21.75
N GLY A 581 30.77 5.13 -21.89
CA GLY A 581 29.71 4.18 -22.24
C GLY A 581 29.50 3.06 -21.21
N GLY A 582 29.86 3.28 -19.94
CA GLY A 582 29.70 2.30 -18.87
C GLY A 582 30.81 1.25 -18.78
N SER A 583 31.91 1.41 -19.51
CA SER A 583 32.94 0.37 -19.65
C SER A 583 33.65 0.01 -18.34
N VAL A 584 33.85 0.97 -17.44
CA VAL A 584 34.56 0.75 -16.17
C VAL A 584 33.65 0.02 -15.20
N ILE A 585 32.42 0.51 -14.98
CA ILE A 585 31.46 -0.14 -14.08
C ILE A 585 31.09 -1.55 -14.54
N GLN A 586 30.91 -1.78 -15.86
CA GLN A 586 30.66 -3.10 -16.43
C GLN A 586 31.82 -4.08 -16.16
N LYS A 587 33.06 -3.58 -16.21
CA LYS A 587 34.23 -4.39 -15.90
C LYS A 587 34.25 -4.75 -14.41
N ILE A 588 33.99 -3.82 -13.50
CA ILE A 588 33.93 -4.11 -12.06
C ILE A 588 32.86 -5.17 -11.78
N VAL A 589 31.66 -5.01 -12.37
CA VAL A 589 30.55 -5.97 -12.25
C VAL A 589 30.97 -7.37 -12.77
N ALA A 590 31.63 -7.43 -13.92
CA ALA A 590 32.08 -8.71 -14.50
C ALA A 590 33.18 -9.39 -13.66
N ASP A 591 34.13 -8.61 -13.13
CA ASP A 591 35.27 -9.12 -12.36
C ASP A 591 34.88 -9.56 -10.95
N THR A 592 33.89 -8.90 -10.32
CA THR A 592 33.49 -9.13 -8.92
C THR A 592 32.20 -9.93 -8.78
N GLY A 593 31.33 -9.92 -9.79
CA GLY A 593 29.97 -10.47 -9.72
C GLY A 593 28.99 -9.62 -8.91
N ALA A 594 29.40 -8.42 -8.45
CA ALA A 594 28.54 -7.49 -7.72
C ALA A 594 27.66 -6.69 -8.68
N LYS A 595 26.46 -6.32 -8.24
CA LYS A 595 25.63 -5.28 -8.86
C LYS A 595 26.00 -3.95 -8.24
N ILE A 596 26.06 -2.88 -9.04
CA ILE A 596 26.44 -1.53 -8.59
C ILE A 596 25.45 -0.54 -9.15
N ASP A 597 24.80 0.19 -8.27
CA ASP A 597 23.91 1.30 -8.60
C ASP A 597 24.53 2.60 -8.05
N ILE A 598 24.51 3.68 -8.84
CA ILE A 598 25.14 4.98 -8.50
C ILE A 598 24.09 6.07 -8.63
N ASP A 599 23.89 6.81 -7.56
CA ASP A 599 23.01 7.98 -7.53
C ASP A 599 23.76 9.27 -7.90
N ASP A 600 23.03 10.28 -8.36
CA ASP A 600 23.59 11.56 -8.84
C ASP A 600 24.33 12.34 -7.74
N ASP A 601 24.05 12.06 -6.47
CA ASP A 601 24.73 12.69 -5.30
C ASP A 601 26.06 12.03 -4.93
N GLY A 602 26.46 10.95 -5.63
CA GLY A 602 27.67 10.18 -5.38
C GLY A 602 27.50 9.02 -4.42
N THR A 603 26.29 8.69 -4.01
CA THR A 603 26.00 7.48 -3.24
C THR A 603 26.09 6.27 -4.16
N ILE A 604 26.83 5.25 -3.74
CA ILE A 604 27.00 3.98 -4.49
C ILE A 604 26.48 2.82 -3.64
N HIS A 605 25.53 2.09 -4.20
CA HIS A 605 24.97 0.86 -3.64
C HIS A 605 25.61 -0.36 -4.31
N ILE A 606 26.35 -1.14 -3.54
CA ILE A 606 27.01 -2.36 -4.01
C ILE A 606 26.29 -3.57 -3.42
N ALA A 607 25.79 -4.46 -4.25
CA ALA A 607 25.08 -5.65 -3.83
C ALA A 607 25.70 -6.92 -4.43
N ALA A 608 25.88 -7.95 -3.63
CA ALA A 608 26.37 -9.25 -4.10
C ALA A 608 25.81 -10.41 -3.26
N ALA A 609 25.96 -11.63 -3.78
CA ALA A 609 25.57 -12.85 -3.06
C ALA A 609 26.38 -13.06 -1.77
N ASP A 610 27.62 -12.56 -1.70
CA ASP A 610 28.49 -12.65 -0.52
C ASP A 610 29.23 -11.33 -0.27
N ALA A 611 29.68 -11.15 0.98
CA ALA A 611 30.37 -9.94 1.42
C ALA A 611 31.72 -9.73 0.70
N SER A 612 32.41 -10.81 0.33
CA SER A 612 33.75 -10.72 -0.29
C SER A 612 33.67 -10.08 -1.69
N ALA A 613 32.59 -10.33 -2.43
CA ALA A 613 32.33 -9.70 -3.72
C ALA A 613 32.00 -8.21 -3.57
N CYS A 614 31.24 -7.83 -2.54
CA CYS A 614 31.00 -6.42 -2.21
C CYS A 614 32.30 -5.68 -1.84
N ASP A 615 33.13 -6.28 -0.99
CA ASP A 615 34.41 -5.71 -0.58
C ASP A 615 35.38 -5.56 -1.76
N ALA A 616 35.41 -6.55 -2.67
CA ALA A 616 36.20 -6.45 -3.89
C ALA A 616 35.73 -5.33 -4.81
N ALA A 617 34.40 -5.18 -5.01
CA ALA A 617 33.85 -4.10 -5.81
C ALA A 617 34.12 -2.72 -5.18
N LYS A 618 33.91 -2.60 -3.87
CA LYS A 618 34.22 -1.40 -3.10
C LYS A 618 35.69 -1.02 -3.27
N LYS A 619 36.62 -1.97 -3.12
CA LYS A 619 38.04 -1.73 -3.31
C LYS A 619 38.36 -1.23 -4.71
N CYS A 620 37.75 -1.80 -5.75
CA CYS A 620 37.95 -1.33 -7.14
C CYS A 620 37.49 0.13 -7.29
N ILE A 621 36.39 0.51 -6.67
CA ILE A 621 35.88 1.88 -6.72
C ILE A 621 36.79 2.82 -5.92
N ASP A 622 37.19 2.43 -4.70
CA ASP A 622 38.12 3.18 -3.87
C ASP A 622 39.44 3.46 -4.62
N ASP A 623 39.96 2.46 -5.34
CA ASP A 623 41.17 2.58 -6.16
C ASP A 623 41.00 3.61 -7.32
N ILE A 624 39.82 3.66 -7.93
CA ILE A 624 39.52 4.59 -9.05
C ILE A 624 39.43 6.03 -8.53
N VAL A 625 38.73 6.24 -7.41
CA VAL A 625 38.50 7.57 -6.85
C VAL A 625 39.63 8.04 -5.95
N PHE A 626 40.65 7.21 -5.76
CA PHE A 626 41.80 7.51 -4.91
C PHE A 626 42.49 8.84 -5.32
N VAL A 627 42.64 9.74 -4.35
CA VAL A 627 43.37 10.98 -4.50
C VAL A 627 44.48 11.01 -3.43
N PRO A 628 45.77 11.10 -3.81
CA PRO A 628 46.84 11.23 -2.84
C PRO A 628 46.73 12.52 -2.06
N GLU A 629 46.94 12.46 -0.75
CA GLU A 629 46.92 13.63 0.13
C GLU A 629 48.33 14.12 0.45
N ILE A 630 48.58 15.42 0.30
CA ILE A 630 49.86 16.05 0.62
C ILE A 630 50.19 15.84 2.11
N GLY A 631 51.39 15.38 2.39
CA GLY A 631 51.89 15.11 3.73
C GLY A 631 51.63 13.70 4.25
N LYS A 632 50.79 12.90 3.59
CA LYS A 632 50.53 11.48 3.99
C LYS A 632 51.60 10.52 3.52
N LEU A 633 51.76 9.43 4.28
CA LEU A 633 52.64 8.31 3.98
C LEU A 633 51.87 7.23 3.23
N TYR A 634 52.45 6.71 2.20
CA TYR A 634 51.94 5.58 1.38
C TYR A 634 52.99 4.49 1.19
N TYR A 635 52.59 3.23 1.13
CA TYR A 635 53.49 2.12 0.84
C TYR A 635 53.16 1.64 -0.58
N GLY A 636 54.00 2.03 -1.53
CA GLY A 636 53.76 1.83 -2.96
C GLY A 636 54.82 1.01 -3.64
N ARG A 637 54.49 0.50 -4.83
CA ARG A 637 55.40 -0.33 -5.65
C ARG A 637 56.08 0.52 -6.72
N VAL A 638 57.39 0.34 -6.88
CA VAL A 638 58.17 0.96 -7.98
C VAL A 638 57.73 0.33 -9.29
N VAL A 639 57.08 1.11 -10.17
CA VAL A 639 56.55 0.67 -11.46
C VAL A 639 57.43 1.05 -12.65
N ARG A 640 58.24 2.09 -12.50
CA ARG A 640 59.10 2.58 -13.58
C ARG A 640 60.31 3.35 -13.03
N LEU A 641 61.46 3.13 -13.63
CA LEU A 641 62.68 3.90 -13.35
C LEU A 641 63.01 4.81 -14.53
N MET A 642 63.45 6.03 -14.21
CA MET A 642 63.96 7.02 -15.15
C MET A 642 65.28 7.60 -14.60
N THR A 643 66.12 8.19 -15.45
CA THR A 643 67.41 8.78 -15.04
C THR A 643 67.28 9.83 -13.93
N PHE A 644 66.10 10.46 -13.80
CA PHE A 644 65.83 11.52 -12.83
C PHE A 644 65.01 11.06 -11.60
N GLY A 645 64.57 9.81 -11.53
CA GLY A 645 63.79 9.33 -10.40
C GLY A 645 63.02 8.04 -10.66
N ALA A 646 62.34 7.58 -9.64
CA ALA A 646 61.47 6.39 -9.65
C ALA A 646 59.98 6.77 -9.59
N PHE A 647 59.16 6.11 -10.37
CA PHE A 647 57.72 6.23 -10.27
C PHE A 647 57.20 5.12 -9.34
N VAL A 648 56.50 5.55 -8.34
CA VAL A 648 55.89 4.66 -7.33
C VAL A 648 54.38 4.71 -7.43
N GLU A 649 53.76 3.59 -7.67
CA GLU A 649 52.31 3.42 -7.76
C GLU A 649 51.71 3.43 -6.35
N LEU A 650 50.78 4.34 -6.09
CA LEU A 650 50.06 4.52 -4.82
C LEU A 650 48.73 3.80 -4.82
N ALA A 651 48.09 3.73 -5.97
CA ALA A 651 46.92 2.93 -6.28
C ALA A 651 46.95 2.52 -7.77
N PRO A 652 46.20 1.52 -8.22
CA PRO A 652 46.21 1.07 -9.61
C PRO A 652 46.08 2.22 -10.62
N GLY A 653 47.13 2.42 -11.45
CA GLY A 653 47.19 3.51 -12.43
C GLY A 653 47.42 4.91 -11.86
N LYS A 654 47.67 5.05 -10.58
CA LYS A 654 47.98 6.33 -9.89
C LYS A 654 49.43 6.29 -9.39
N ASP A 655 50.38 6.77 -10.18
CA ASP A 655 51.79 6.83 -9.80
C ASP A 655 52.27 8.25 -9.48
N GLY A 656 53.25 8.33 -8.62
CA GLY A 656 53.92 9.57 -8.28
C GLY A 656 55.45 9.47 -8.48
N LEU A 657 56.10 10.60 -8.72
CA LEU A 657 57.54 10.67 -8.97
C LEU A 657 58.29 10.87 -7.63
N VAL A 658 59.19 9.94 -7.32
CA VAL A 658 60.25 10.16 -6.33
C VAL A 658 61.51 10.59 -7.10
N HIS A 659 61.83 11.89 -7.07
CA HIS A 659 63.02 12.43 -7.71
C HIS A 659 64.27 11.77 -7.09
N ILE A 660 65.37 11.58 -7.87
CA ILE A 660 66.60 10.92 -7.42
C ILE A 660 67.14 11.52 -6.11
N SER A 661 67.04 12.83 -5.90
CA SER A 661 67.47 13.54 -4.67
C SER A 661 66.58 13.24 -3.45
N LYS A 662 65.44 12.61 -3.64
CA LYS A 662 64.45 12.25 -2.61
C LYS A 662 64.36 10.74 -2.32
N LEU A 663 65.24 9.93 -2.98
CA LEU A 663 65.28 8.48 -2.80
C LEU A 663 66.10 8.06 -1.56
N ALA A 664 67.21 8.78 -1.22
CA ALA A 664 68.03 8.45 -0.09
C ALA A 664 68.56 9.71 0.61
N ASP A 665 69.09 9.55 1.82
CA ASP A 665 69.74 10.65 2.59
C ASP A 665 71.16 11.00 2.12
N HIS A 666 71.77 10.13 1.32
CA HIS A 666 73.09 10.33 0.69
C HIS A 666 72.95 10.52 -0.82
N ARG A 667 73.96 11.03 -1.45
CA ARG A 667 73.99 11.26 -2.91
C ARG A 667 74.12 9.92 -3.62
N ILE A 668 73.16 9.60 -4.49
CA ILE A 668 73.17 8.42 -5.37
C ILE A 668 73.48 8.87 -6.80
N GLU A 669 74.24 8.07 -7.55
CA GLU A 669 74.63 8.38 -8.93
C GLU A 669 73.63 7.88 -9.95
N LYS A 670 72.98 6.74 -9.66
CA LYS A 670 71.93 6.13 -10.51
C LYS A 670 70.76 5.72 -9.68
N VAL A 671 69.57 5.83 -10.23
CA VAL A 671 68.29 5.47 -9.54
C VAL A 671 68.25 3.95 -9.22
N GLU A 672 68.87 3.14 -10.07
CA GLU A 672 68.97 1.67 -9.92
C GLU A 672 69.85 1.25 -8.73
N ASP A 673 70.68 2.16 -8.19
CA ASP A 673 71.45 1.91 -6.97
C ASP A 673 70.62 1.97 -5.70
N ALA A 674 69.46 2.64 -5.76
CA ALA A 674 68.55 2.87 -4.64
C ALA A 674 67.31 1.96 -4.66
N CYS A 675 66.79 1.63 -5.85
CA CYS A 675 65.60 0.80 -5.97
C CYS A 675 65.51 0.10 -7.33
N LYS A 676 64.70 -0.99 -7.39
CA LYS A 676 64.42 -1.73 -8.61
C LYS A 676 62.92 -1.72 -8.90
N ILE A 677 62.56 -1.97 -10.17
CA ILE A 677 61.15 -2.16 -10.55
C ILE A 677 60.60 -3.38 -9.79
N GLY A 678 59.44 -3.19 -9.14
CA GLY A 678 58.80 -4.17 -8.29
C GLY A 678 59.08 -4.03 -6.79
N ASP A 679 60.08 -3.22 -6.40
CA ASP A 679 60.33 -2.95 -4.98
C ASP A 679 59.19 -2.19 -4.34
N MET A 680 58.87 -2.53 -3.09
CA MET A 680 57.90 -1.85 -2.26
C MET A 680 58.63 -0.84 -1.40
N MET A 681 58.19 0.41 -1.37
CA MET A 681 58.80 1.45 -0.56
C MET A 681 57.77 2.40 0.07
N TRP A 682 58.10 2.91 1.24
CA TRP A 682 57.36 3.98 1.83
C TRP A 682 57.69 5.29 1.15
N VAL A 683 56.66 6.08 0.82
CA VAL A 683 56.79 7.40 0.22
C VAL A 683 55.85 8.39 0.89
N LYS A 684 56.29 9.61 1.02
CA LYS A 684 55.46 10.74 1.51
C LYS A 684 55.11 11.62 0.33
N VAL A 685 53.83 11.99 0.21
CA VAL A 685 53.40 12.99 -0.79
C VAL A 685 53.88 14.37 -0.33
N THR A 686 54.75 14.96 -1.13
CA THR A 686 55.32 16.28 -0.80
C THR A 686 54.61 17.43 -1.49
N ASP A 687 54.07 17.19 -2.69
CA ASP A 687 53.38 18.20 -3.48
C ASP A 687 52.58 17.54 -4.61
N ILE A 688 51.54 18.22 -5.07
CA ILE A 688 50.76 17.86 -6.25
C ILE A 688 50.69 19.10 -7.13
N ASP A 689 51.27 19.03 -8.34
CA ASP A 689 51.31 20.19 -9.21
C ASP A 689 49.95 20.51 -9.88
N GLU A 690 49.83 21.67 -10.53
CA GLU A 690 48.60 22.13 -11.20
C GLU A 690 48.11 21.16 -12.32
N LYS A 691 48.94 20.22 -12.75
CA LYS A 691 48.60 19.18 -13.73
C LYS A 691 48.24 17.86 -13.08
N GLY A 692 48.11 17.83 -11.73
CA GLY A 692 47.79 16.64 -10.97
C GLY A 692 48.93 15.63 -10.83
N ARG A 693 50.18 15.99 -11.15
CA ARG A 693 51.33 15.09 -11.00
C ARG A 693 51.79 15.10 -9.53
N VAL A 694 51.91 13.91 -8.97
CA VAL A 694 52.24 13.69 -7.57
C VAL A 694 53.74 13.63 -7.39
N ASN A 695 54.28 14.46 -6.56
CA ASN A 695 55.67 14.45 -6.14
C ASN A 695 55.83 13.74 -4.79
N LEU A 696 56.74 12.78 -4.76
CA LEU A 696 56.95 11.89 -3.63
C LEU A 696 58.34 12.01 -3.06
N SER A 697 58.50 11.67 -1.78
CA SER A 697 59.80 11.57 -1.12
C SER A 697 59.89 10.31 -0.27
N HIS A 698 60.77 9.38 -0.63
CA HIS A 698 61.09 8.22 0.20
C HIS A 698 61.92 8.63 1.43
N LYS A 699 62.85 9.52 1.27
CA LYS A 699 63.68 10.12 2.32
C LYS A 699 62.87 10.71 3.45
N ASP A 700 61.86 11.56 3.14
CA ASP A 700 61.02 12.23 4.11
C ASP A 700 60.06 11.20 4.78
N ALA A 701 59.62 10.18 4.04
CA ALA A 701 58.82 9.06 4.58
C ALA A 701 59.62 8.26 5.64
N MET A 702 60.85 7.90 5.33
CA MET A 702 61.68 7.10 6.25
C MET A 702 62.05 7.91 7.51
N ARG A 703 62.27 9.21 7.40
CA ARG A 703 62.49 10.08 8.55
C ARG A 703 61.26 10.18 9.46
N GLU A 704 60.10 10.31 8.88
CA GLU A 704 58.86 10.37 9.66
C GLU A 704 58.54 9.01 10.34
N ILE A 705 58.76 7.89 9.63
CA ILE A 705 58.58 6.57 10.19
C ILE A 705 59.54 6.34 11.36
N ALA A 706 60.84 6.67 11.21
CA ALA A 706 61.82 6.57 12.29
C ALA A 706 61.42 7.43 13.52
N ALA A 707 60.88 8.65 13.29
CA ALA A 707 60.42 9.51 14.37
C ALA A 707 59.19 8.93 15.09
N LYS A 708 58.23 8.34 14.36
CA LYS A 708 57.06 7.67 14.94
C LYS A 708 57.44 6.42 15.72
N GLU A 709 58.36 5.61 15.21
CA GLU A 709 58.86 4.42 15.90
C GLU A 709 59.58 4.78 17.19
N ALA A 710 60.40 5.86 17.18
CA ALA A 710 61.08 6.38 18.38
C ALA A 710 60.07 6.83 19.46
N ASN A 711 58.87 7.28 19.07
CA ASN A 711 57.79 7.67 19.97
C ASN A 711 56.85 6.47 20.34
N GLY A 712 57.16 5.22 19.95
CA GLY A 712 56.36 4.04 20.24
C GLY A 712 55.09 3.84 19.40
N GLU A 713 54.95 4.61 18.34
CA GLU A 713 53.82 4.49 17.40
C GLU A 713 54.19 3.49 16.27
N ARG A 714 53.34 2.50 16.01
CA ARG A 714 53.50 1.63 14.83
C ARG A 714 52.87 2.29 13.62
N VAL A 715 53.63 2.49 12.56
CA VAL A 715 53.09 2.88 11.24
C VAL A 715 52.50 1.63 10.60
N LYS A 716 51.15 1.66 10.45
CA LYS A 716 50.39 0.57 9.75
C LYS A 716 50.38 0.81 8.27
#